data_266ca17bc216d4e4d9d86788ef5ce851
#
_entry.id   266ca17bc216d4e4d9d86788ef5ce851
#
_cell.length_a   1.000
_cell.length_b   1.000
_cell.length_c   1.000
_cell.angle_alpha   90.00
_cell.angle_beta   90.00
_cell.angle_gamma   90.00
#
_symmetry.space_group_name_H-M   'P 1'
#
loop_
_entity.id
_entity.type
_entity.pdbx_description
1 polymer ?
#
loop_
_entity_poly.entity_id
_entity_poly.type
_entity_poly.pdbx_seq_one_letter_code
_entity_poly.pdbx_strand_id
1 'polypeptide(L)'
;MIKTKISLLLLLLIFVNLSFAQKSKYSSTNQSAINAFERGLKELDGGDRIKAIPYFEKALDKDSNLLEPYMALGDIYADQNDLGKAIELYRKFVSINPDFYPNALYLLGSYELRDGQYKQAEDHLILYQQKAANIPAHKKRTILRMLQSCTYSMDAIQHPVPYNPINLGAGVNTEGGEYYPSLTVDQKKIIFTRRFKDERMMGRYQEDFYISTKKDSVWMKAINPGGPLNTMMNEGAPSISADGKVVFYAACNRPDGIGNCDIYLSQMMGDNAWSQPMNLGAPINTTAWETQPSFSSDGRTLYFIRGYNDENRNKVQDIFMSTYTDENRWSDPIRLSDSINTPGSEESVFIHPDNQTLYFSSDGHPGLGGLDIFMSKRRPDGTWGKAVNLGYPINTNGDENSLIVSPDGQLAFLSSTRKDGFGDLDMYSFELYPAVRPSVVSYVKGVVVDDKTGNPLQAKFEIVDVRSGLTVMSDVSDKKKGEFLACLTTGKEYMLNVSKEGYLFYSDYFNCSDVTDEQHAYKIIARLKQPVAGETVVMKNIFFDNNKYDLKTESFSELNKLVAFLKSSANVAIEIGGHTDAVGDAKLNVTLSENRAKSVYNYLVEKGIASTRLSFKGFGSAVSIADNSTEEGRAQNRRTEFKIK
;
A
#
# COMPACT_ATOMS: atom_id res chain seq x y z
N MET A 1 -1.29 26.41 0.85
CA MET A 1 -1.90 27.54 0.14
C MET A 1 -0.82 28.33 -0.61
N ILE A 2 -0.32 27.79 -1.71
CA ILE A 2 0.55 28.50 -2.65
C ILE A 2 -0.07 28.33 -4.01
N LYS A 3 -0.91 29.30 -4.39
CA LYS A 3 -1.52 29.37 -5.71
C LYS A 3 -0.45 29.66 -6.75
N THR A 4 -0.35 28.80 -7.71
CA THR A 4 0.54 28.77 -8.86
C THR A 4 0.54 30.09 -9.65
N LYS A 5 1.71 30.73 -9.73
CA LYS A 5 1.98 31.84 -10.65
C LYS A 5 2.39 31.32 -12.04
N ILE A 6 1.65 30.44 -12.66
CA ILE A 6 2.03 29.84 -13.96
C ILE A 6 1.27 30.45 -15.14
N SER A 7 0.10 31.05 -14.92
CA SER A 7 -0.73 31.59 -16.01
C SER A 7 -0.26 32.92 -16.61
N LEU A 8 0.50 33.72 -15.88
CA LEU A 8 0.84 35.10 -16.35
C LEU A 8 1.96 35.16 -17.41
N LEU A 9 2.76 34.09 -17.55
CA LEU A 9 3.90 34.08 -18.49
C LEU A 9 3.48 33.69 -19.92
N LEU A 10 2.34 33.06 -20.12
CA LEU A 10 1.88 32.64 -21.45
C LEU A 10 1.22 33.77 -22.25
N LEU A 11 0.59 34.73 -21.60
CA LEU A 11 -0.01 35.87 -22.28
C LEU A 11 1.04 36.90 -22.80
N LEU A 12 2.20 37.00 -22.16
CA LEU A 12 3.27 37.91 -22.59
C LEU A 12 4.09 37.39 -23.79
N LEU A 13 4.10 36.08 -24.04
CA LEU A 13 4.84 35.48 -25.16
C LEU A 13 4.13 35.60 -26.54
N ILE A 14 2.85 35.96 -26.57
CA ILE A 14 2.10 36.15 -27.83
C ILE A 14 2.53 37.43 -28.57
N PHE A 15 3.22 38.39 -27.93
CA PHE A 15 3.53 39.69 -28.51
C PHE A 15 4.94 39.86 -29.13
N VAL A 16 5.81 38.85 -29.11
CA VAL A 16 7.23 39.07 -29.49
C VAL A 16 7.62 38.59 -30.90
N ASN A 17 6.76 37.86 -31.63
CA ASN A 17 7.12 37.40 -32.99
C ASN A 17 6.07 37.69 -34.05
N LEU A 18 5.76 38.96 -34.33
CA LEU A 18 5.02 39.39 -35.51
C LEU A 18 5.68 40.62 -36.13
N SER A 19 6.74 40.40 -36.87
CA SER A 19 7.22 41.33 -37.87
C SER A 19 7.09 40.65 -39.23
N PHE A 20 6.05 41.00 -40.00
CA PHE A 20 5.89 41.10 -41.44
C PHE A 20 4.45 40.79 -41.83
N ALA A 21 3.76 41.86 -42.20
CA ALA A 21 2.40 42.13 -42.57
C ALA A 21 1.58 42.73 -41.40
N GLN A 22 0.99 43.87 -41.64
CA GLN A 22 0.06 44.55 -40.71
C GLN A 22 -1.22 43.72 -40.51
N LYS A 23 -1.11 42.60 -39.77
CA LYS A 23 -2.28 41.91 -39.20
C LYS A 23 -2.72 42.74 -37.99
N SER A 24 -4.03 43.02 -37.90
CA SER A 24 -4.60 43.65 -36.72
C SER A 24 -4.09 42.96 -35.44
N LYS A 25 -3.77 43.74 -34.43
CA LYS A 25 -3.32 43.24 -33.11
C LYS A 25 -4.28 42.21 -32.49
N TYR A 26 -5.54 42.27 -32.93
CA TYR A 26 -6.65 41.44 -32.45
C TYR A 26 -7.36 40.74 -33.60
N SER A 27 -8.13 39.72 -33.30
CA SER A 27 -8.94 38.93 -34.26
C SER A 27 -10.10 39.70 -34.89
N SER A 28 -10.43 40.86 -34.34
CA SER A 28 -11.47 41.78 -34.85
C SER A 28 -10.91 43.18 -35.08
N THR A 29 -11.61 43.98 -35.90
CA THR A 29 -11.37 45.42 -36.12
C THR A 29 -12.37 46.29 -35.36
N ASN A 30 -13.34 45.73 -34.63
CA ASN A 30 -14.33 46.47 -33.86
C ASN A 30 -13.67 47.16 -32.64
N GLN A 31 -13.34 48.41 -32.77
CA GLN A 31 -12.63 49.19 -31.75
C GLN A 31 -13.38 49.23 -30.41
N SER A 32 -14.71 49.18 -30.42
CA SER A 32 -15.52 49.20 -29.20
C SER A 32 -15.44 47.89 -28.42
N ALA A 33 -15.34 46.75 -29.14
CA ALA A 33 -15.10 45.44 -28.55
C ALA A 33 -13.66 45.33 -28.00
N ILE A 34 -12.68 45.78 -28.83
CA ILE A 34 -11.26 45.80 -28.42
C ILE A 34 -11.06 46.64 -27.15
N ASN A 35 -11.64 47.84 -27.08
CA ASN A 35 -11.52 48.72 -25.92
C ASN A 35 -12.14 48.07 -24.65
N ALA A 36 -13.23 47.33 -24.79
CA ALA A 36 -13.81 46.58 -23.68
C ALA A 36 -12.87 45.45 -23.24
N PHE A 37 -12.33 44.69 -24.17
CA PHE A 37 -11.35 43.61 -23.89
C PHE A 37 -10.09 44.14 -23.19
N GLU A 38 -9.50 45.22 -23.68
CA GLU A 38 -8.32 45.85 -23.08
C GLU A 38 -8.57 46.33 -21.62
N ARG A 39 -9.81 46.78 -21.33
CA ARG A 39 -10.18 47.08 -19.93
C ARG A 39 -10.21 45.83 -19.07
N GLY A 40 -10.76 44.73 -19.57
CA GLY A 40 -10.74 43.44 -18.89
C GLY A 40 -9.32 42.95 -18.61
N LEU A 41 -8.41 43.08 -19.58
CA LEU A 41 -6.98 42.76 -19.39
C LEU A 41 -6.36 43.60 -18.28
N LYS A 42 -6.69 44.90 -18.18
CA LYS A 42 -6.16 45.77 -17.12
C LYS A 42 -6.63 45.33 -15.71
N GLU A 43 -7.86 44.90 -15.55
CA GLU A 43 -8.34 44.33 -14.29
C GLU A 43 -7.63 43.02 -13.96
N LEU A 44 -7.37 42.19 -14.96
CA LEU A 44 -6.62 40.92 -14.83
C LEU A 44 -5.17 41.18 -14.39
N ASP A 45 -4.49 42.12 -14.99
CA ASP A 45 -3.12 42.56 -14.60
C ASP A 45 -3.10 43.14 -13.18
N GLY A 46 -4.21 43.79 -12.75
CA GLY A 46 -4.42 44.23 -11.37
C GLY A 46 -4.69 43.11 -10.38
N GLY A 47 -4.77 41.85 -10.83
CA GLY A 47 -5.03 40.67 -10.04
C GLY A 47 -6.50 40.38 -9.75
N ASP A 48 -7.44 41.17 -10.25
CA ASP A 48 -8.88 41.02 -10.01
C ASP A 48 -9.59 40.31 -11.17
N ARG A 49 -9.55 38.99 -11.15
CA ARG A 49 -10.14 38.10 -12.16
C ARG A 49 -11.67 38.28 -12.24
N ILE A 50 -12.33 38.49 -11.11
CA ILE A 50 -13.81 38.61 -11.07
C ILE A 50 -14.26 39.91 -11.74
N LYS A 51 -13.55 41.01 -11.52
CA LYS A 51 -13.84 42.27 -12.18
C LYS A 51 -13.56 42.29 -13.68
N ALA A 52 -12.66 41.41 -14.15
CA ALA A 52 -12.37 41.30 -15.58
C ALA A 52 -13.51 40.69 -16.39
N ILE A 53 -14.28 39.73 -15.81
CA ILE A 53 -15.36 39.00 -16.48
C ILE A 53 -16.35 39.92 -17.22
N PRO A 54 -17.03 40.90 -16.59
CA PRO A 54 -18.04 41.73 -17.25
C PRO A 54 -17.45 42.57 -18.39
N TYR A 55 -16.18 42.89 -18.40
CA TYR A 55 -15.55 43.58 -19.51
C TYR A 55 -15.30 42.65 -20.70
N PHE A 56 -14.93 41.39 -20.47
CA PHE A 56 -14.80 40.39 -21.54
C PHE A 56 -16.16 40.02 -22.12
N GLU A 57 -17.18 39.82 -21.30
CA GLU A 57 -18.56 39.62 -21.77
C GLU A 57 -19.05 40.78 -22.61
N LYS A 58 -18.82 42.04 -22.17
CA LYS A 58 -19.16 43.24 -22.93
C LYS A 58 -18.40 43.34 -24.25
N ALA A 59 -17.17 42.79 -24.33
CA ALA A 59 -16.45 42.74 -25.59
C ALA A 59 -17.13 41.78 -26.57
N LEU A 60 -17.57 40.61 -26.11
CA LEU A 60 -18.32 39.62 -26.90
C LEU A 60 -19.70 40.11 -27.32
N ASP A 61 -20.41 40.88 -26.48
CA ASP A 61 -21.68 41.53 -26.82
C ASP A 61 -21.55 42.53 -27.98
N LYS A 62 -20.35 43.16 -28.08
CA LYS A 62 -20.07 44.13 -29.14
C LYS A 62 -19.59 43.49 -30.43
N ASP A 63 -18.86 42.38 -30.30
CA ASP A 63 -18.39 41.59 -31.43
C ASP A 63 -18.11 40.14 -30.99
N SER A 64 -19.03 39.27 -31.31
CA SER A 64 -18.93 37.83 -31.04
C SER A 64 -17.84 37.10 -31.86
N ASN A 65 -17.22 37.77 -32.84
CA ASN A 65 -16.10 37.24 -33.62
C ASN A 65 -14.73 37.64 -33.02
N LEU A 66 -14.70 38.49 -31.99
CA LEU A 66 -13.48 38.75 -31.25
C LEU A 66 -13.12 37.51 -30.41
N LEU A 67 -12.00 36.86 -30.75
CA LEU A 67 -11.65 35.54 -30.20
C LEU A 67 -11.03 35.61 -28.82
N GLU A 68 -10.24 36.63 -28.54
CA GLU A 68 -9.40 36.73 -27.34
C GLU A 68 -10.22 36.72 -26.03
N PRO A 69 -11.41 37.35 -25.94
CA PRO A 69 -12.24 37.27 -24.74
C PRO A 69 -12.73 35.85 -24.41
N TYR A 70 -12.99 35.01 -25.43
CA TYR A 70 -13.38 33.61 -25.17
C TYR A 70 -12.28 32.83 -24.44
N MET A 71 -11.03 33.01 -24.87
CA MET A 71 -9.89 32.37 -24.17
C MET A 71 -9.72 32.91 -22.75
N ALA A 72 -9.76 34.26 -22.60
CA ALA A 72 -9.59 34.88 -21.29
C ALA A 72 -10.67 34.43 -20.28
N LEU A 73 -11.93 34.40 -20.70
CA LEU A 73 -13.04 33.89 -19.91
C LEU A 73 -12.89 32.39 -19.65
N GLY A 74 -12.54 31.62 -20.67
CA GLY A 74 -12.31 30.17 -20.55
C GLY A 74 -11.24 29.84 -19.50
N ASP A 75 -10.12 30.56 -19.51
CA ASP A 75 -9.04 30.40 -18.52
C ASP A 75 -9.52 30.79 -17.11
N ILE A 76 -10.29 31.88 -16.96
CA ILE A 76 -10.83 32.30 -15.67
C ILE A 76 -11.76 31.22 -15.10
N TYR A 77 -12.68 30.68 -15.89
CA TYR A 77 -13.61 29.65 -15.43
C TYR A 77 -12.92 28.31 -15.16
N ALA A 78 -11.92 27.95 -15.97
CA ALA A 78 -11.09 26.75 -15.70
C ALA A 78 -10.35 26.86 -14.37
N ASP A 79 -9.78 28.04 -14.06
CA ASP A 79 -9.12 28.32 -12.78
C ASP A 79 -10.10 28.29 -11.58
N GLN A 80 -11.39 28.58 -11.82
CA GLN A 80 -12.47 28.46 -10.84
C GLN A 80 -13.03 27.03 -10.75
N ASN A 81 -12.48 26.09 -11.51
CA ASN A 81 -12.97 24.71 -11.66
C ASN A 81 -14.40 24.60 -12.25
N ASP A 82 -14.87 25.64 -12.94
CA ASP A 82 -16.12 25.61 -13.74
C ASP A 82 -15.80 25.12 -15.15
N LEU A 83 -15.54 23.79 -15.25
CA LEU A 83 -15.15 23.15 -16.52
C LEU A 83 -16.26 23.30 -17.60
N GLY A 84 -17.54 23.27 -17.20
CA GLY A 84 -18.64 23.39 -18.13
C GLY A 84 -18.59 24.68 -18.91
N LYS A 85 -18.42 25.84 -18.23
CA LYS A 85 -18.28 27.16 -18.89
C LYS A 85 -16.98 27.28 -19.67
N ALA A 86 -15.87 26.77 -19.14
CA ALA A 86 -14.59 26.78 -19.83
C ALA A 86 -14.70 26.07 -21.19
N ILE A 87 -15.27 24.85 -21.20
CA ILE A 87 -15.50 24.05 -22.41
C ILE A 87 -16.40 24.81 -23.40
N GLU A 88 -17.51 25.40 -22.94
CA GLU A 88 -18.41 26.16 -23.80
C GLU A 88 -17.67 27.30 -24.52
N LEU A 89 -16.88 28.07 -23.78
CA LEU A 89 -16.13 29.21 -24.31
C LEU A 89 -15.04 28.79 -25.30
N TYR A 90 -14.28 27.76 -24.96
CA TYR A 90 -13.26 27.22 -25.87
C TYR A 90 -13.88 26.58 -27.13
N ARG A 91 -15.03 25.92 -27.02
CA ARG A 91 -15.79 25.44 -28.19
C ARG A 91 -16.23 26.58 -29.11
N LYS A 92 -16.72 27.68 -28.57
CA LYS A 92 -17.04 28.87 -29.34
C LYS A 92 -15.80 29.40 -30.05
N PHE A 93 -14.69 29.54 -29.33
CA PHE A 93 -13.41 29.96 -29.91
C PHE A 93 -13.01 29.11 -31.13
N VAL A 94 -12.92 27.77 -30.94
CA VAL A 94 -12.47 26.87 -32.02
C VAL A 94 -13.47 26.76 -33.16
N SER A 95 -14.78 26.95 -32.90
CA SER A 95 -15.81 26.95 -33.95
C SER A 95 -15.71 28.15 -34.88
N ILE A 96 -15.22 29.29 -34.39
CA ILE A 96 -15.02 30.49 -35.19
C ILE A 96 -13.73 30.39 -36.02
N ASN A 97 -12.59 30.09 -35.36
CA ASN A 97 -11.33 29.94 -36.07
C ASN A 97 -10.31 29.08 -35.28
N PRO A 98 -10.25 27.78 -35.56
CA PRO A 98 -9.31 26.87 -34.88
C PRO A 98 -7.83 27.11 -35.23
N ASP A 99 -7.58 27.85 -36.34
CA ASP A 99 -6.20 28.12 -36.80
C ASP A 99 -5.62 29.40 -36.17
N PHE A 100 -6.46 30.22 -35.54
CA PHE A 100 -6.02 31.47 -34.88
C PHE A 100 -5.04 31.17 -33.71
N TYR A 101 -5.37 30.20 -32.88
CA TYR A 101 -4.51 29.72 -31.80
C TYR A 101 -4.71 28.21 -31.59
N PRO A 102 -3.99 27.38 -32.36
CA PRO A 102 -4.19 25.92 -32.31
C PRO A 102 -4.11 25.32 -30.91
N ASN A 103 -3.34 25.92 -29.99
CA ASN A 103 -3.23 25.43 -28.61
C ASN A 103 -4.57 25.43 -27.85
N ALA A 104 -5.57 26.23 -28.30
CA ALA A 104 -6.91 26.19 -27.75
C ALA A 104 -7.58 24.80 -27.91
N LEU A 105 -7.27 24.07 -29.00
CA LEU A 105 -7.72 22.70 -29.21
C LEU A 105 -7.14 21.75 -28.18
N TYR A 106 -5.88 21.94 -27.79
CA TYR A 106 -5.25 21.14 -26.73
C TYR A 106 -5.89 21.42 -25.37
N LEU A 107 -6.14 22.69 -25.03
CA LEU A 107 -6.79 23.09 -23.79
C LEU A 107 -8.23 22.57 -23.75
N LEU A 108 -8.97 22.73 -24.82
CA LEU A 108 -10.33 22.20 -24.93
C LEU A 108 -10.37 20.69 -24.74
N GLY A 109 -9.55 19.93 -25.47
CA GLY A 109 -9.45 18.48 -25.30
C GLY A 109 -9.03 18.05 -23.88
N SER A 110 -8.19 18.86 -23.22
CA SER A 110 -7.80 18.60 -21.81
C SER A 110 -8.98 18.81 -20.85
N TYR A 111 -9.77 19.85 -21.04
CA TYR A 111 -10.96 20.13 -20.22
C TYR A 111 -12.08 19.11 -20.47
N GLU A 112 -12.30 18.74 -21.74
CA GLU A 112 -13.29 17.73 -22.13
C GLU A 112 -12.94 16.34 -21.54
N LEU A 113 -11.66 15.96 -21.54
CA LEU A 113 -11.19 14.74 -20.89
C LEU A 113 -11.54 14.74 -19.38
N ARG A 114 -11.24 15.84 -18.69
CA ARG A 114 -11.53 15.99 -17.26
C ARG A 114 -13.03 16.03 -16.96
N ASP A 115 -13.84 16.50 -17.90
CA ASP A 115 -15.31 16.54 -17.77
C ASP A 115 -15.98 15.22 -18.21
N GLY A 116 -15.21 14.22 -18.61
CA GLY A 116 -15.72 12.92 -19.05
C GLY A 116 -16.26 12.90 -20.49
N GLN A 117 -15.99 13.93 -21.29
CA GLN A 117 -16.41 14.04 -22.70
C GLN A 117 -15.35 13.42 -23.62
N TYR A 118 -15.08 12.14 -23.45
CA TYR A 118 -13.90 11.44 -23.99
C TYR A 118 -13.82 11.46 -25.51
N LYS A 119 -14.96 11.31 -26.22
CA LYS A 119 -14.98 11.33 -27.69
C LYS A 119 -14.63 12.70 -28.24
N GLN A 120 -15.20 13.76 -27.65
CA GLN A 120 -14.91 15.13 -28.04
C GLN A 120 -13.45 15.50 -27.74
N ALA A 121 -12.95 15.08 -26.58
CA ALA A 121 -11.54 15.26 -26.20
C ALA A 121 -10.60 14.61 -27.21
N GLU A 122 -10.88 13.36 -27.61
CA GLU A 122 -10.10 12.63 -28.62
C GLU A 122 -10.06 13.41 -29.94
N ASP A 123 -11.23 13.83 -30.43
CA ASP A 123 -11.36 14.56 -31.70
C ASP A 123 -10.57 15.89 -31.70
N HIS A 124 -10.66 16.66 -30.62
CA HIS A 124 -9.93 17.93 -30.50
C HIS A 124 -8.42 17.74 -30.31
N LEU A 125 -7.97 16.73 -29.58
CA LEU A 125 -6.54 16.41 -29.43
C LEU A 125 -5.92 15.93 -30.75
N ILE A 126 -6.64 15.13 -31.54
CA ILE A 126 -6.20 14.72 -32.87
C ILE A 126 -6.13 15.94 -33.80
N LEU A 127 -7.15 16.80 -33.78
CA LEU A 127 -7.17 18.02 -34.59
C LEU A 127 -6.01 18.97 -34.20
N TYR A 128 -5.70 19.08 -32.91
CA TYR A 128 -4.52 19.80 -32.43
C TYR A 128 -3.22 19.28 -33.05
N GLN A 129 -3.02 17.94 -33.06
CA GLN A 129 -1.83 17.35 -33.65
C GLN A 129 -1.68 17.64 -35.15
N GLN A 130 -2.82 17.77 -35.85
CA GLN A 130 -2.83 18.09 -37.30
C GLN A 130 -2.52 19.56 -37.57
N LYS A 131 -2.97 20.47 -36.69
CA LYS A 131 -2.87 21.92 -36.91
C LYS A 131 -1.63 22.57 -36.29
N ALA A 132 -1.07 22.00 -35.23
CA ALA A 132 0.10 22.55 -34.56
C ALA A 132 1.41 22.21 -35.30
N ALA A 133 2.11 23.27 -35.78
CA ALA A 133 3.31 23.12 -36.60
C ALA A 133 4.49 22.45 -35.88
N ASN A 134 4.69 22.75 -34.59
CA ASN A 134 5.83 22.24 -33.81
C ASN A 134 5.36 21.91 -32.39
N ILE A 135 5.12 20.63 -32.11
CA ILE A 135 4.74 20.15 -30.78
C ILE A 135 6.01 19.64 -30.06
N PRO A 136 6.39 20.20 -28.91
CA PRO A 136 7.54 19.73 -28.13
C PRO A 136 7.40 18.25 -27.74
N ALA A 137 8.51 17.54 -27.60
CA ALA A 137 8.51 16.09 -27.34
C ALA A 137 7.76 15.70 -26.04
N HIS A 138 7.91 16.49 -24.97
CA HIS A 138 7.18 16.26 -23.73
C HIS A 138 5.66 16.39 -23.94
N LYS A 139 5.21 17.42 -24.69
CA LYS A 139 3.80 17.63 -24.97
C LYS A 139 3.22 16.55 -25.88
N LYS A 140 4.02 16.01 -26.83
CA LYS A 140 3.60 14.83 -27.62
C LYS A 140 3.32 13.63 -26.74
N ARG A 141 4.16 13.38 -25.73
CA ARG A 141 3.95 12.28 -24.76
C ARG A 141 2.67 12.50 -23.95
N THR A 142 2.45 13.72 -23.45
CA THR A 142 1.20 14.06 -22.74
C THR A 142 -0.04 13.82 -23.60
N ILE A 143 -0.03 14.29 -24.85
CA ILE A 143 -1.17 14.10 -25.78
C ILE A 143 -1.39 12.61 -26.06
N LEU A 144 -0.34 11.84 -26.29
CA LEU A 144 -0.46 10.39 -26.49
C LEU A 144 -1.12 9.72 -25.29
N ARG A 145 -0.72 10.07 -24.06
CA ARG A 145 -1.35 9.57 -22.84
C ARG A 145 -2.83 9.95 -22.77
N MET A 146 -3.17 11.22 -23.06
CA MET A 146 -4.56 11.70 -23.05
C MET A 146 -5.42 10.94 -24.07
N LEU A 147 -4.91 10.68 -25.27
CA LEU A 147 -5.58 9.86 -26.29
C LEU A 147 -5.76 8.41 -25.84
N GLN A 148 -4.76 7.83 -25.16
CA GLN A 148 -4.87 6.51 -24.56
C GLN A 148 -5.94 6.50 -23.46
N SER A 149 -6.02 7.55 -22.64
CA SER A 149 -7.07 7.72 -21.64
C SER A 149 -8.45 7.82 -22.29
N CYS A 150 -8.63 8.62 -23.35
CA CYS A 150 -9.90 8.69 -24.08
C CYS A 150 -10.35 7.31 -24.59
N THR A 151 -9.45 6.59 -25.26
CA THR A 151 -9.74 5.24 -25.78
C THR A 151 -10.09 4.27 -24.65
N TYR A 152 -9.31 4.26 -23.57
CA TYR A 152 -9.55 3.44 -22.39
C TYR A 152 -10.90 3.74 -21.75
N SER A 153 -11.20 5.03 -21.54
CA SER A 153 -12.43 5.47 -20.84
C SER A 153 -13.69 5.12 -21.64
N MET A 154 -13.66 5.29 -22.95
CA MET A 154 -14.79 4.91 -23.82
C MET A 154 -15.06 3.39 -23.74
N ASP A 155 -14.02 2.57 -23.71
CA ASP A 155 -14.14 1.11 -23.55
C ASP A 155 -14.63 0.75 -22.15
N ALA A 156 -14.02 1.31 -21.09
CA ALA A 156 -14.37 1.03 -19.71
C ALA A 156 -15.83 1.35 -19.37
N ILE A 157 -16.37 2.45 -19.92
CA ILE A 157 -17.78 2.82 -19.72
C ILE A 157 -18.73 1.83 -20.41
N GLN A 158 -18.33 1.27 -21.54
CA GLN A 158 -19.12 0.24 -22.23
C GLN A 158 -19.06 -1.12 -21.53
N HIS A 159 -18.01 -1.37 -20.73
CA HIS A 159 -17.75 -2.61 -20.03
C HIS A 159 -17.57 -2.38 -18.51
N PRO A 160 -18.61 -1.89 -17.81
CA PRO A 160 -18.51 -1.54 -16.41
C PRO A 160 -18.24 -2.77 -15.55
N VAL A 161 -17.38 -2.59 -14.53
CA VAL A 161 -17.13 -3.61 -13.52
C VAL A 161 -18.22 -3.61 -12.45
N PRO A 162 -18.44 -4.73 -11.72
CA PRO A 162 -19.34 -4.76 -10.58
C PRO A 162 -18.90 -3.75 -9.50
N TYR A 163 -19.79 -2.85 -9.10
CA TYR A 163 -19.54 -1.83 -8.09
C TYR A 163 -20.83 -1.44 -7.38
N ASN A 164 -20.92 -1.83 -6.12
CA ASN A 164 -22.08 -1.53 -5.28
C ASN A 164 -21.62 -1.03 -3.90
N PRO A 165 -21.18 0.24 -3.79
CA PRO A 165 -20.64 0.79 -2.55
C PRO A 165 -21.73 0.96 -1.49
N ILE A 166 -21.40 0.58 -0.26
CA ILE A 166 -22.21 0.71 0.92
C ILE A 166 -21.53 1.69 1.87
N ASN A 167 -22.23 2.77 2.26
CA ASN A 167 -21.76 3.74 3.24
C ASN A 167 -21.50 3.05 4.59
N LEU A 168 -20.38 3.33 5.26
CA LEU A 168 -20.05 2.73 6.56
C LEU A 168 -20.93 3.23 7.70
N GLY A 169 -21.78 4.22 7.45
CA GLY A 169 -22.79 4.73 8.36
C GLY A 169 -22.27 5.73 9.40
N ALA A 170 -23.19 6.26 10.20
CA ALA A 170 -22.94 7.30 11.19
C ALA A 170 -21.98 6.90 12.33
N GLY A 171 -21.60 5.63 12.44
CA GLY A 171 -20.55 5.17 13.33
C GLY A 171 -19.16 5.67 12.91
N VAL A 172 -18.98 5.86 11.61
CA VAL A 172 -17.73 6.26 10.98
C VAL A 172 -17.85 7.64 10.36
N ASN A 173 -18.86 7.86 9.51
CA ASN A 173 -19.03 9.06 8.71
C ASN A 173 -19.75 10.19 9.47
N THR A 174 -19.41 11.45 9.17
CA THR A 174 -19.97 12.65 9.77
C THR A 174 -20.16 13.78 8.73
N GLU A 175 -20.50 14.98 9.15
CA GLU A 175 -20.53 16.16 8.29
C GLU A 175 -19.12 16.59 7.80
N GLY A 176 -18.06 16.09 8.44
CA GLY A 176 -16.67 16.31 8.05
C GLY A 176 -16.26 15.43 6.87
N GLY A 177 -14.96 15.35 6.62
CA GLY A 177 -14.42 14.43 5.63
C GLY A 177 -13.68 13.28 6.32
N GLU A 178 -14.05 12.04 6.01
CA GLU A 178 -13.38 10.83 6.48
C GLU A 178 -12.62 10.15 5.34
N TYR A 179 -11.31 9.94 5.50
CA TYR A 179 -10.44 9.40 4.46
C TYR A 179 -9.17 8.73 5.01
N TYR A 180 -8.40 8.12 4.13
CA TYR A 180 -7.22 7.31 4.45
C TYR A 180 -7.50 6.25 5.52
N PRO A 181 -8.42 5.32 5.27
CA PRO A 181 -8.64 4.21 6.18
C PRO A 181 -7.42 3.30 6.30
N SER A 182 -7.24 2.68 7.46
CA SER A 182 -6.32 1.57 7.65
C SER A 182 -6.96 0.54 8.59
N LEU A 183 -6.84 -0.75 8.25
CA LEU A 183 -7.61 -1.84 8.86
C LEU A 183 -6.66 -2.82 9.55
N THR A 184 -7.02 -3.29 10.76
CA THR A 184 -6.33 -4.42 11.38
C THR A 184 -6.62 -5.72 10.62
N VAL A 185 -5.70 -6.70 10.67
CA VAL A 185 -5.86 -7.95 9.91
C VAL A 185 -7.07 -8.77 10.34
N ASP A 186 -7.52 -8.63 11.57
CA ASP A 186 -8.75 -9.27 12.07
C ASP A 186 -10.04 -8.51 11.68
N GLN A 187 -9.91 -7.44 10.90
CA GLN A 187 -10.99 -6.57 10.41
C GLN A 187 -11.88 -5.98 11.52
N LYS A 188 -11.39 -5.95 12.77
CA LYS A 188 -12.16 -5.46 13.92
C LYS A 188 -11.96 -3.99 14.25
N LYS A 189 -10.87 -3.40 13.79
CA LYS A 189 -10.56 -1.97 14.00
C LYS A 189 -10.22 -1.30 12.68
N ILE A 190 -10.77 -0.10 12.51
CA ILE A 190 -10.40 0.81 11.43
C ILE A 190 -9.94 2.12 12.06
N ILE A 191 -8.78 2.59 11.65
CA ILE A 191 -8.27 3.93 11.94
C ILE A 191 -8.30 4.73 10.65
N PHE A 192 -8.66 6.00 10.74
CA PHE A 192 -8.80 6.87 9.59
C PHE A 192 -8.58 8.32 9.97
N THR A 193 -8.33 9.17 8.99
CA THR A 193 -8.26 10.63 9.14
C THR A 193 -9.66 11.21 9.05
N ARG A 194 -10.01 12.10 9.99
CA ARG A 194 -11.21 12.95 9.91
C ARG A 194 -10.81 14.40 9.83
N ARG A 195 -11.33 15.09 8.82
CA ARG A 195 -11.20 16.54 8.64
C ARG A 195 -12.47 17.25 9.12
N PHE A 196 -12.31 18.18 10.01
CA PHE A 196 -13.42 18.97 10.55
C PHE A 196 -13.01 20.43 10.74
N LYS A 197 -14.00 21.33 10.82
CA LYS A 197 -13.75 22.72 11.19
C LYS A 197 -13.54 22.82 12.69
N ASP A 198 -12.40 23.34 13.12
CA ASP A 198 -12.12 23.61 14.53
C ASP A 198 -12.35 25.09 14.85
N GLU A 199 -13.34 25.39 15.70
CA GLU A 199 -13.64 26.76 16.11
C GLU A 199 -12.47 27.40 16.91
N ARG A 200 -11.69 26.58 17.64
CA ARG A 200 -10.50 27.03 18.38
C ARG A 200 -9.42 27.55 17.42
N MET A 201 -9.40 27.08 16.19
CA MET A 201 -8.49 27.47 15.12
C MET A 201 -9.11 28.52 14.17
N MET A 202 -10.05 29.36 14.65
CA MET A 202 -10.77 30.37 13.86
C MET A 202 -11.51 29.77 12.63
N GLY A 203 -12.08 28.57 12.77
CA GLY A 203 -12.79 27.88 11.71
C GLY A 203 -11.90 27.29 10.64
N ARG A 204 -10.60 27.14 10.88
CA ARG A 204 -9.70 26.38 10.01
C ARG A 204 -9.99 24.89 10.13
N TYR A 205 -9.64 24.16 9.08
CA TYR A 205 -9.74 22.71 9.09
C TYR A 205 -8.61 22.10 9.92
N GLN A 206 -8.99 21.15 10.78
CA GLN A 206 -8.11 20.28 11.54
C GLN A 206 -8.29 18.85 11.04
N GLU A 207 -7.20 18.09 11.01
CA GLU A 207 -7.17 16.67 10.66
C GLU A 207 -6.66 15.87 11.85
N ASP A 208 -7.50 14.96 12.35
CA ASP A 208 -7.21 14.07 13.47
C ASP A 208 -7.50 12.62 13.11
N PHE A 209 -6.88 11.69 13.83
CA PHE A 209 -7.25 10.28 13.77
C PHE A 209 -8.50 9.99 14.55
N TYR A 210 -9.30 9.10 14.00
CA TYR A 210 -10.42 8.46 14.67
C TYR A 210 -10.32 6.95 14.52
N ILE A 211 -10.76 6.22 15.55
CA ILE A 211 -10.74 4.75 15.58
C ILE A 211 -12.16 4.27 15.80
N SER A 212 -12.64 3.39 14.90
CA SER A 212 -13.87 2.64 15.10
C SER A 212 -13.58 1.16 15.26
N THR A 213 -14.39 0.51 16.08
CA THR A 213 -14.36 -0.95 16.25
C THR A 213 -15.62 -1.57 15.67
N LYS A 214 -15.48 -2.74 15.04
CA LYS A 214 -16.59 -3.48 14.46
C LYS A 214 -17.16 -4.44 15.49
N LYS A 215 -18.45 -4.39 15.72
CA LYS A 215 -19.20 -5.32 16.58
C LYS A 215 -20.43 -5.82 15.82
N ASP A 216 -20.61 -7.13 15.76
CA ASP A 216 -21.75 -7.77 15.09
C ASP A 216 -22.00 -7.21 13.66
N SER A 217 -20.90 -7.09 12.89
CA SER A 217 -20.86 -6.53 11.52
C SER A 217 -21.14 -5.02 11.39
N VAL A 218 -21.34 -4.29 12.49
CA VAL A 218 -21.60 -2.83 12.51
C VAL A 218 -20.38 -2.09 13.04
N TRP A 219 -19.99 -1.01 12.37
CA TRP A 219 -18.97 -0.08 12.85
C TRP A 219 -19.55 0.78 13.97
N MET A 220 -18.93 0.71 15.15
CA MET A 220 -19.31 1.49 16.32
C MET A 220 -18.89 2.95 16.14
N LYS A 221 -19.45 3.85 16.96
CA LYS A 221 -19.07 5.28 16.94
C LYS A 221 -17.57 5.44 17.07
N ALA A 222 -16.95 6.09 16.10
CA ALA A 222 -15.53 6.34 16.07
C ALA A 222 -15.12 7.30 17.21
N ILE A 223 -14.01 7.00 17.84
CA ILE A 223 -13.47 7.72 18.99
C ILE A 223 -12.16 8.38 18.59
N ASN A 224 -12.00 9.66 18.93
CA ASN A 224 -10.71 10.34 18.86
C ASN A 224 -9.81 9.79 19.99
N PRO A 225 -8.64 9.20 19.67
CA PRO A 225 -7.73 8.64 20.68
C PRO A 225 -7.06 9.70 21.56
N GLY A 226 -7.15 10.98 21.19
CA GLY A 226 -6.52 12.08 21.90
C GLY A 226 -5.00 12.11 21.78
N GLY A 227 -4.38 12.94 22.63
CA GLY A 227 -2.93 12.96 22.71
C GLY A 227 -2.33 11.69 23.35
N PRO A 228 -1.13 11.30 22.99
CA PRO A 228 -0.17 12.05 22.16
C PRO A 228 -0.34 11.82 20.64
N LEU A 229 -1.26 10.95 20.21
CA LEU A 229 -1.42 10.60 18.80
C LEU A 229 -1.98 11.76 17.98
N ASN A 230 -3.05 12.40 18.46
CA ASN A 230 -3.58 13.64 17.92
C ASN A 230 -3.05 14.86 18.69
N THR A 231 -2.66 15.89 17.95
CA THR A 231 -2.08 17.14 18.51
C THR A 231 -2.86 18.37 18.03
N MET A 232 -2.29 19.55 18.19
CA MET A 232 -2.82 20.79 17.60
C MET A 232 -2.42 20.96 16.13
N MET A 233 -1.61 20.05 15.59
CA MET A 233 -1.21 20.01 14.19
C MET A 233 -2.09 19.03 13.43
N ASN A 234 -1.93 18.96 12.12
CA ASN A 234 -2.64 18.01 11.29
C ASN A 234 -1.90 16.67 11.26
N GLU A 235 -2.58 15.62 11.68
CA GLU A 235 -2.15 14.25 11.58
C GLU A 235 -3.06 13.50 10.59
N GLY A 236 -2.47 12.79 9.63
CA GLY A 236 -3.24 12.12 8.57
C GLY A 236 -2.57 10.90 7.96
N ALA A 237 -3.33 10.22 7.11
CA ALA A 237 -2.90 9.04 6.37
C ALA A 237 -2.27 7.94 7.25
N PRO A 238 -3.02 7.38 8.21
CA PRO A 238 -2.49 6.36 9.11
C PRO A 238 -2.30 5.03 8.37
N SER A 239 -1.24 4.30 8.72
CA SER A 239 -1.02 2.90 8.37
C SER A 239 -0.80 2.10 9.65
N ILE A 240 -1.81 1.34 10.06
CA ILE A 240 -1.76 0.53 11.28
C ILE A 240 -1.13 -0.84 10.98
N SER A 241 -0.27 -1.33 11.89
CA SER A 241 0.26 -2.70 11.78
C SER A 241 -0.85 -3.76 11.85
N ALA A 242 -0.60 -4.94 11.30
CA ALA A 242 -1.56 -6.03 11.25
C ALA A 242 -2.16 -6.39 12.63
N ASP A 243 -1.38 -6.30 13.69
CA ASP A 243 -1.79 -6.55 15.07
C ASP A 243 -2.39 -5.33 15.78
N GLY A 244 -2.43 -4.17 15.13
CA GLY A 244 -2.99 -2.93 15.65
C GLY A 244 -2.14 -2.24 16.72
N LYS A 245 -0.86 -2.60 16.87
CA LYS A 245 0.01 -2.09 17.94
C LYS A 245 0.95 -0.97 17.52
N VAL A 246 1.16 -0.79 16.24
CA VAL A 246 2.02 0.26 15.68
C VAL A 246 1.24 1.03 14.63
N VAL A 247 1.39 2.36 14.60
CA VAL A 247 0.84 3.20 13.54
C VAL A 247 1.93 4.09 12.98
N PHE A 248 2.09 4.04 11.66
CA PHE A 248 2.84 5.01 10.88
C PHE A 248 1.86 6.04 10.33
N TYR A 249 2.26 7.28 10.24
CA TYR A 249 1.38 8.34 9.75
C TYR A 249 2.16 9.57 9.32
N ALA A 250 1.52 10.45 8.56
CA ALA A 250 2.05 11.75 8.22
C ALA A 250 1.58 12.81 9.23
N ALA A 251 2.51 13.67 9.65
CA ALA A 251 2.17 14.86 10.40
C ALA A 251 2.91 16.08 9.82
N CYS A 252 2.17 17.20 9.70
CA CYS A 252 2.65 18.36 8.96
C CYS A 252 2.92 19.54 9.92
N ASN A 253 3.94 20.33 9.56
CA ASN A 253 4.32 21.56 10.26
C ASN A 253 4.63 21.35 11.76
N ARG A 254 5.09 20.18 12.14
CA ARG A 254 5.49 19.91 13.52
C ARG A 254 6.84 20.56 13.83
N PRO A 255 7.05 21.04 15.08
CA PRO A 255 8.32 21.66 15.49
C PRO A 255 9.53 20.72 15.44
N ASP A 256 9.29 19.39 15.54
CA ASP A 256 10.29 18.32 15.48
C ASP A 256 10.42 17.71 14.07
N GLY A 257 9.77 18.32 13.05
CA GLY A 257 9.81 17.91 11.66
C GLY A 257 11.09 18.37 10.93
N ILE A 258 11.42 17.65 9.85
CA ILE A 258 12.54 17.96 8.94
C ILE A 258 12.03 18.71 7.72
N GLY A 259 10.90 18.25 7.15
CA GLY A 259 10.21 18.83 6.01
C GLY A 259 8.90 19.54 6.39
N ASN A 260 8.05 19.78 5.39
CA ASN A 260 6.72 20.31 5.63
C ASN A 260 5.78 19.27 6.23
N CYS A 261 5.84 18.03 5.74
CA CYS A 261 5.19 16.87 6.32
C CYS A 261 6.22 15.75 6.39
N ASP A 262 6.24 15.05 7.50
CA ASP A 262 7.15 13.94 7.79
C ASP A 262 6.36 12.72 8.24
N ILE A 263 6.95 11.53 8.10
CA ILE A 263 6.38 10.28 8.59
C ILE A 263 6.83 10.06 10.04
N TYR A 264 5.86 9.79 10.88
CA TYR A 264 6.00 9.48 12.30
C TYR A 264 5.55 8.06 12.59
N LEU A 265 5.99 7.54 13.74
CA LEU A 265 5.59 6.27 14.30
C LEU A 265 5.14 6.46 15.73
N SER A 266 4.04 5.79 16.11
CA SER A 266 3.61 5.64 17.49
C SER A 266 3.27 4.19 17.81
N GLN A 267 3.53 3.76 19.04
CA GLN A 267 3.32 2.38 19.51
C GLN A 267 2.29 2.33 20.61
N MET A 268 1.50 1.29 20.65
CA MET A 268 0.54 1.04 21.73
C MET A 268 1.27 0.56 22.99
N MET A 269 1.16 1.33 24.06
CA MET A 269 1.90 1.12 25.32
C MET A 269 1.11 0.33 26.37
N GLY A 270 -0.08 -0.15 26.03
CA GLY A 270 -1.00 -0.86 26.93
C GLY A 270 -2.43 -0.69 26.47
N ASP A 271 -3.38 -0.74 27.37
CA ASP A 271 -4.80 -0.65 27.03
C ASP A 271 -5.16 0.74 26.47
N ASN A 272 -5.07 0.86 25.14
CA ASN A 272 -5.42 2.04 24.34
C ASN A 272 -4.57 3.33 24.56
N ALA A 273 -3.41 3.23 25.20
CA ALA A 273 -2.47 4.34 25.32
C ALA A 273 -1.39 4.26 24.23
N TRP A 274 -1.18 5.36 23.51
CA TRP A 274 -0.15 5.47 22.48
C TRP A 274 1.12 6.13 23.04
N SER A 275 2.28 5.74 22.50
CA SER A 275 3.56 6.39 22.83
C SER A 275 3.60 7.81 22.26
N GLN A 276 4.53 8.63 22.75
CA GLN A 276 4.88 9.86 22.07
C GLN A 276 5.29 9.56 20.63
N PRO A 277 4.87 10.38 19.65
CA PRO A 277 5.27 10.25 18.26
C PRO A 277 6.79 10.33 18.11
N MET A 278 7.32 9.44 17.29
CA MET A 278 8.73 9.43 16.91
C MET A 278 8.85 9.75 15.42
N ASN A 279 9.52 10.87 15.10
CA ASN A 279 9.89 11.17 13.72
C ASN A 279 10.86 10.09 13.21
N LEU A 280 10.61 9.51 12.04
CA LEU A 280 11.46 8.44 11.50
C LEU A 280 12.87 8.95 11.11
N GLY A 281 13.03 10.27 10.92
CA GLY A 281 14.31 10.86 10.55
C GLY A 281 14.83 10.42 9.18
N ALA A 282 16.08 10.77 8.89
CA ALA A 282 16.74 10.30 7.68
C ALA A 282 17.02 8.78 7.79
N PRO A 283 16.94 8.04 6.66
CA PRO A 283 16.76 8.51 5.28
C PRO A 283 15.29 8.63 4.83
N ILE A 284 14.32 8.31 5.67
CA ILE A 284 12.90 8.35 5.32
C ILE A 284 12.43 9.79 5.15
N ASN A 285 12.56 10.62 6.19
CA ASN A 285 12.15 12.01 6.15
C ASN A 285 13.29 12.90 5.64
N THR A 286 12.96 13.86 4.78
CA THR A 286 13.87 14.79 4.15
C THR A 286 13.31 16.23 4.22
N THR A 287 13.97 17.19 3.59
CA THR A 287 13.40 18.54 3.42
C THR A 287 12.27 18.60 2.40
N ALA A 288 11.97 17.50 1.73
CA ALA A 288 10.84 17.36 0.82
C ALA A 288 9.52 17.16 1.60
N TRP A 289 8.58 16.48 1.04
CA TRP A 289 7.26 16.21 1.62
C TRP A 289 7.02 14.71 1.59
N GLU A 290 7.07 14.07 2.76
CA GLU A 290 6.81 12.64 2.91
C GLU A 290 5.47 12.40 3.59
N THR A 291 4.64 11.53 2.98
CA THR A 291 3.25 11.29 3.43
C THR A 291 2.74 9.91 3.03
N GLN A 292 1.51 9.61 3.44
CA GLN A 292 0.73 8.43 3.04
C GLN A 292 1.54 7.13 3.16
N PRO A 293 2.08 6.83 4.35
CA PRO A 293 2.81 5.60 4.56
C PRO A 293 1.89 4.38 4.42
N SER A 294 2.42 3.27 3.91
CA SER A 294 1.79 1.97 3.91
C SER A 294 2.79 0.91 4.35
N PHE A 295 2.57 0.30 5.49
CA PHE A 295 3.51 -0.62 6.12
C PHE A 295 3.14 -2.06 5.79
N SER A 296 4.13 -2.85 5.33
CA SER A 296 3.92 -4.24 4.97
C SER A 296 3.61 -5.12 6.18
N SER A 297 2.82 -6.16 5.97
CA SER A 297 2.38 -7.07 7.03
C SER A 297 3.50 -7.92 7.63
N ASP A 298 4.64 -8.05 6.94
CA ASP A 298 5.86 -8.70 7.42
C ASP A 298 6.67 -7.84 8.40
N GLY A 299 6.23 -6.59 8.63
CA GLY A 299 6.88 -5.67 9.56
C GLY A 299 8.22 -5.10 9.08
N ARG A 300 8.52 -5.18 7.77
CA ARG A 300 9.85 -4.82 7.25
C ARG A 300 9.88 -3.71 6.21
N THR A 301 8.84 -3.56 5.40
CA THR A 301 8.86 -2.61 4.28
C THR A 301 7.87 -1.49 4.48
N LEU A 302 8.33 -0.25 4.38
CA LEU A 302 7.51 0.95 4.36
C LEU A 302 7.45 1.48 2.94
N TYR A 303 6.25 1.56 2.38
CA TYR A 303 5.94 2.30 1.17
C TYR A 303 5.42 3.68 1.57
N PHE A 304 5.75 4.70 0.81
CA PHE A 304 5.28 6.06 1.11
C PHE A 304 5.39 6.96 -0.11
N ILE A 305 4.68 8.07 -0.08
CA ILE A 305 4.74 9.10 -1.11
C ILE A 305 5.81 10.13 -0.73
N ARG A 306 6.66 10.47 -1.68
CA ARG A 306 7.55 11.63 -1.58
C ARG A 306 7.22 12.64 -2.66
N GLY A 307 6.90 13.86 -2.25
CA GLY A 307 6.69 15.00 -3.13
C GLY A 307 7.97 15.82 -3.27
N TYR A 308 8.39 16.09 -4.51
CA TYR A 308 9.58 16.88 -4.81
C TYR A 308 9.39 17.66 -6.12
N ASN A 309 10.35 18.50 -6.48
CA ASN A 309 10.37 19.15 -7.78
C ASN A 309 11.26 18.35 -8.73
N ASP A 310 10.75 18.02 -9.92
CA ASP A 310 11.52 17.39 -10.98
C ASP A 310 12.60 18.35 -11.57
N GLU A 311 13.37 17.86 -12.52
CA GLU A 311 14.40 18.66 -13.22
C GLU A 311 13.83 19.91 -13.92
N ASN A 312 12.53 19.90 -14.27
CA ASN A 312 11.82 21.01 -14.89
C ASN A 312 11.09 21.90 -13.86
N ARG A 313 11.29 21.67 -12.55
CA ARG A 313 10.62 22.33 -11.42
C ARG A 313 9.10 22.08 -11.36
N ASN A 314 8.63 21.02 -11.99
CA ASN A 314 7.26 20.54 -11.76
C ASN A 314 7.22 19.80 -10.42
N LYS A 315 6.14 20.01 -9.68
CA LYS A 315 5.87 19.20 -8.49
C LYS A 315 5.41 17.82 -8.95
N VAL A 316 6.10 16.80 -8.49
CA VAL A 316 5.78 15.40 -8.72
C VAL A 316 5.66 14.68 -7.39
N GLN A 317 4.88 13.63 -7.35
CA GLN A 317 4.68 12.78 -6.21
C GLN A 317 4.89 11.34 -6.66
N ASP A 318 5.90 10.70 -6.11
CA ASP A 318 6.24 9.32 -6.46
C ASP A 318 6.15 8.41 -5.24
N ILE A 319 5.89 7.12 -5.50
CA ILE A 319 5.93 6.07 -4.49
C ILE A 319 7.39 5.63 -4.30
N PHE A 320 7.83 5.68 -3.05
CA PHE A 320 9.11 5.15 -2.58
C PHE A 320 8.90 3.97 -1.66
N MET A 321 9.90 3.13 -1.53
CA MET A 321 9.94 2.08 -0.52
C MET A 321 11.28 2.09 0.22
N SER A 322 11.25 1.73 1.50
CA SER A 322 12.43 1.48 2.32
C SER A 322 12.22 0.22 3.17
N THR A 323 13.30 -0.49 3.45
CA THR A 323 13.26 -1.73 4.23
C THR A 323 13.96 -1.54 5.57
N TYR A 324 13.33 -1.98 6.65
CA TYR A 324 13.96 -2.03 7.96
C TYR A 324 14.93 -3.20 8.03
N THR A 325 16.20 -2.90 8.27
CA THR A 325 17.30 -3.87 8.22
C THR A 325 17.52 -4.55 9.55
N ASP A 326 18.25 -5.67 9.55
CA ASP A 326 18.66 -6.37 10.77
C ASP A 326 19.63 -5.54 11.66
N GLU A 327 20.17 -4.43 11.12
CA GLU A 327 20.94 -3.43 11.86
C GLU A 327 20.09 -2.39 12.59
N ASN A 328 18.78 -2.60 12.67
CA ASN A 328 17.79 -1.71 13.28
C ASN A 328 17.77 -0.30 12.68
N ARG A 329 17.88 -0.21 11.36
CA ARG A 329 17.79 1.05 10.62
C ARG A 329 17.02 0.89 9.32
N TRP A 330 16.44 1.95 8.82
CA TRP A 330 15.85 2.01 7.49
C TRP A 330 16.93 2.06 6.41
N SER A 331 16.74 1.33 5.32
CA SER A 331 17.55 1.46 4.11
C SER A 331 17.29 2.80 3.43
N ASP A 332 18.20 3.22 2.55
CA ASP A 332 17.93 4.36 1.68
C ASP A 332 16.67 4.08 0.84
N PRO A 333 15.71 5.03 0.78
CA PRO A 333 14.49 4.84 0.03
C PRO A 333 14.74 4.69 -1.48
N ILE A 334 14.07 3.71 -2.08
CA ILE A 334 14.14 3.42 -3.50
C ILE A 334 12.83 3.88 -4.14
N ARG A 335 12.90 4.73 -5.17
CA ARG A 335 11.75 5.06 -6.02
C ARG A 335 11.29 3.80 -6.75
N LEU A 336 10.00 3.49 -6.75
CA LEU A 336 9.47 2.37 -7.53
C LEU A 336 9.66 2.62 -9.03
N SER A 337 9.67 1.53 -9.79
CA SER A 337 9.92 1.58 -11.24
C SER A 337 8.81 2.31 -12.01
N ASP A 338 9.09 2.66 -13.26
CA ASP A 338 8.16 3.35 -14.16
C ASP A 338 6.93 2.51 -14.56
N SER A 339 6.85 1.26 -14.13
CA SER A 339 5.60 0.47 -14.20
C SER A 339 4.56 0.91 -13.16
N ILE A 340 5.00 1.64 -12.13
CA ILE A 340 4.20 2.21 -11.05
C ILE A 340 4.22 3.73 -11.13
N ASN A 341 5.41 4.35 -10.99
CA ASN A 341 5.58 5.79 -11.02
C ASN A 341 5.61 6.32 -12.46
N THR A 342 4.99 7.45 -12.68
CA THR A 342 4.87 8.10 -13.98
C THR A 342 5.42 9.54 -13.94
N PRO A 343 5.40 10.29 -15.04
CA PRO A 343 5.61 11.74 -14.98
C PRO A 343 4.45 12.54 -14.34
N GLY A 344 3.35 11.89 -13.99
CA GLY A 344 2.24 12.45 -13.23
C GLY A 344 2.49 12.37 -11.72
N SER A 345 1.42 12.32 -10.95
CA SER A 345 1.45 12.11 -9.50
C SER A 345 0.91 10.73 -9.15
N GLU A 346 1.61 10.05 -8.26
CA GLU A 346 1.15 8.84 -7.60
C GLU A 346 0.84 9.15 -6.15
N GLU A 347 -0.31 8.68 -5.66
CA GLU A 347 -0.81 8.92 -4.31
C GLU A 347 -1.46 7.68 -3.71
N SER A 348 -1.84 7.75 -2.44
CA SER A 348 -2.69 6.76 -1.74
C SER A 348 -2.18 5.33 -1.86
N VAL A 349 -0.86 5.15 -1.67
CA VAL A 349 -0.26 3.82 -1.76
C VAL A 349 -0.76 2.90 -0.64
N PHE A 350 -1.18 1.70 -1.00
CA PHE A 350 -1.57 0.64 -0.07
C PHE A 350 -0.96 -0.69 -0.49
N ILE A 351 -0.06 -1.23 0.34
CA ILE A 351 0.42 -2.60 0.22
C ILE A 351 -0.55 -3.55 0.95
N HIS A 352 -1.14 -4.48 0.20
CA HIS A 352 -2.01 -5.48 0.80
C HIS A 352 -1.22 -6.43 1.72
N PRO A 353 -1.84 -6.99 2.79
CA PRO A 353 -1.17 -7.92 3.71
C PRO A 353 -0.58 -9.19 3.07
N ASP A 354 -0.86 -9.50 1.80
CA ASP A 354 -0.16 -10.56 1.03
C ASP A 354 1.28 -10.18 0.65
N ASN A 355 1.69 -8.93 0.85
CA ASN A 355 2.98 -8.35 0.47
C ASN A 355 3.33 -8.49 -1.03
N GLN A 356 2.34 -8.80 -1.85
CA GLN A 356 2.48 -9.07 -3.30
C GLN A 356 1.59 -8.17 -4.16
N THR A 357 0.58 -7.51 -3.57
CA THR A 357 -0.38 -6.67 -4.29
C THR A 357 -0.33 -5.25 -3.77
N LEU A 358 -0.05 -4.31 -4.66
CA LEU A 358 0.01 -2.87 -4.41
C LEU A 358 -1.19 -2.20 -5.06
N TYR A 359 -1.92 -1.37 -4.32
CA TYR A 359 -2.92 -0.45 -4.84
C TYR A 359 -2.41 0.98 -4.68
N PHE A 360 -2.74 1.85 -5.61
CA PHE A 360 -2.33 3.25 -5.57
C PHE A 360 -3.21 4.07 -6.51
N SER A 361 -3.23 5.38 -6.32
CA SER A 361 -3.89 6.31 -7.22
C SER A 361 -2.87 7.01 -8.11
N SER A 362 -3.21 7.30 -9.37
CA SER A 362 -2.33 7.99 -10.31
C SER A 362 -3.12 8.81 -11.33
N ASP A 363 -2.62 10.00 -11.66
CA ASP A 363 -3.07 10.81 -12.78
C ASP A 363 -2.18 10.64 -14.03
N GLY A 364 -1.12 9.86 -13.89
CA GLY A 364 -0.11 9.66 -14.92
C GLY A 364 -0.30 8.43 -15.80
N HIS A 365 -0.97 7.39 -15.31
CA HIS A 365 -1.38 6.24 -16.13
C HIS A 365 -2.65 6.56 -16.94
N PRO A 366 -2.89 5.85 -18.06
CA PRO A 366 -4.15 5.98 -18.79
C PRO A 366 -5.35 5.60 -17.90
N GLY A 367 -6.29 6.54 -17.73
CA GLY A 367 -7.42 6.41 -16.82
C GLY A 367 -8.63 7.21 -17.28
N LEU A 368 -9.65 7.33 -16.41
CA LEU A 368 -10.91 7.98 -16.71
C LEU A 368 -10.91 9.49 -16.41
N GLY A 369 -10.05 9.94 -15.48
CA GLY A 369 -10.15 11.33 -15.03
C GLY A 369 -8.88 11.92 -14.45
N GLY A 370 -9.00 12.37 -13.23
CA GLY A 370 -7.89 12.88 -12.43
C GLY A 370 -7.06 11.73 -11.85
N LEU A 371 -7.13 11.52 -10.55
CA LEU A 371 -6.52 10.37 -9.90
C LEU A 371 -7.42 9.14 -10.06
N ASP A 372 -6.97 8.14 -10.77
CA ASP A 372 -7.61 6.83 -10.86
C ASP A 372 -6.89 5.82 -9.96
N ILE A 373 -7.62 4.83 -9.44
CA ILE A 373 -7.07 3.74 -8.64
C ILE A 373 -6.55 2.63 -9.55
N PHE A 374 -5.32 2.19 -9.28
CA PHE A 374 -4.64 1.12 -9.98
C PHE A 374 -4.22 0.01 -9.02
N MET A 375 -4.02 -1.19 -9.56
CA MET A 375 -3.43 -2.33 -8.88
C MET A 375 -2.20 -2.80 -9.65
N SER A 376 -1.16 -3.21 -8.92
CA SER A 376 -0.01 -3.95 -9.47
C SER A 376 0.31 -5.16 -8.61
N LYS A 377 0.74 -6.25 -9.24
CA LYS A 377 1.21 -7.47 -8.56
C LYS A 377 2.72 -7.61 -8.69
N ARG A 378 3.35 -8.03 -7.60
CA ARG A 378 4.79 -8.30 -7.55
C ARG A 378 5.10 -9.57 -8.34
N ARG A 379 6.14 -9.53 -9.16
CA ARG A 379 6.61 -10.68 -9.92
C ARG A 379 7.54 -11.55 -9.07
N PRO A 380 7.81 -12.80 -9.49
CA PRO A 380 8.74 -13.70 -8.79
C PRO A 380 10.17 -13.14 -8.66
N ASP A 381 10.59 -12.26 -9.58
CA ASP A 381 11.89 -11.56 -9.53
C ASP A 381 11.92 -10.37 -8.56
N GLY A 382 10.80 -10.11 -7.87
CA GLY A 382 10.65 -9.01 -6.92
C GLY A 382 10.27 -7.67 -7.55
N THR A 383 10.18 -7.55 -8.86
CA THR A 383 9.75 -6.34 -9.57
C THR A 383 8.23 -6.20 -9.58
N TRP A 384 7.73 -4.97 -9.72
CA TRP A 384 6.30 -4.71 -9.87
C TRP A 384 5.84 -4.91 -11.31
N GLY A 385 4.67 -5.51 -11.48
CA GLY A 385 4.00 -5.67 -12.76
C GLY A 385 3.48 -4.35 -13.32
N LYS A 386 2.87 -4.41 -14.50
CA LYS A 386 2.19 -3.27 -15.10
C LYS A 386 1.00 -2.87 -14.22
N ALA A 387 0.78 -1.56 -14.03
CA ALA A 387 -0.41 -1.03 -13.40
C ALA A 387 -1.68 -1.39 -14.18
N VAL A 388 -2.69 -1.86 -13.47
CA VAL A 388 -4.03 -2.22 -13.99
C VAL A 388 -5.05 -1.30 -13.36
N ASN A 389 -5.75 -0.51 -14.17
CA ASN A 389 -6.83 0.36 -13.71
C ASN A 389 -7.99 -0.48 -13.18
N LEU A 390 -8.61 -0.08 -12.06
CA LEU A 390 -9.72 -0.83 -11.46
C LEU A 390 -11.03 -0.72 -12.26
N GLY A 391 -11.10 0.13 -13.25
CA GLY A 391 -12.23 0.23 -14.18
C GLY A 391 -13.39 1.09 -13.68
N TYR A 392 -14.30 1.38 -14.62
CA TYR A 392 -15.55 2.11 -14.34
C TYR A 392 -16.60 1.17 -13.76
N PRO A 393 -17.38 1.56 -12.72
CA PRO A 393 -17.46 2.90 -12.12
C PRO A 393 -16.71 3.00 -10.76
N ILE A 394 -15.70 2.15 -10.49
CA ILE A 394 -14.81 2.34 -9.34
C ILE A 394 -14.03 3.64 -9.56
N ASN A 395 -13.42 3.77 -10.74
CA ASN A 395 -12.83 5.01 -11.23
C ASN A 395 -13.84 5.77 -12.10
N THR A 396 -13.80 7.11 -12.03
CA THR A 396 -14.68 8.03 -12.75
C THR A 396 -13.85 9.13 -13.44
N ASN A 397 -14.50 10.19 -13.90
CA ASN A 397 -13.78 11.39 -14.37
C ASN A 397 -13.32 12.32 -13.22
N GLY A 398 -13.57 11.93 -11.98
CA GLY A 398 -13.11 12.63 -10.77
C GLY A 398 -11.73 12.18 -10.28
N ASP A 399 -11.52 12.37 -8.98
CA ASP A 399 -10.34 11.88 -8.25
C ASP A 399 -10.77 10.76 -7.31
N GLU A 400 -10.27 9.55 -7.55
CA GLU A 400 -10.45 8.42 -6.65
C GLU A 400 -9.14 8.11 -5.94
N ASN A 401 -9.21 8.02 -4.61
CA ASN A 401 -8.03 7.75 -3.77
C ASN A 401 -8.38 6.99 -2.49
N SER A 402 -7.38 6.76 -1.65
CA SER A 402 -7.52 6.19 -0.31
C SER A 402 -8.12 4.78 -0.28
N LEU A 403 -7.93 3.97 -1.34
CA LEU A 403 -8.41 2.61 -1.37
C LEU A 403 -7.54 1.69 -0.51
N ILE A 404 -8.20 0.90 0.34
CA ILE A 404 -7.62 -0.28 0.99
C ILE A 404 -8.47 -1.51 0.70
N VAL A 405 -7.86 -2.69 0.85
CA VAL A 405 -8.54 -3.98 0.64
C VAL A 405 -8.39 -4.85 1.88
N SER A 406 -9.47 -5.53 2.25
CA SER A 406 -9.50 -6.45 3.39
C SER A 406 -8.52 -7.62 3.19
N PRO A 407 -7.99 -8.24 4.26
CA PRO A 407 -7.02 -9.34 4.17
C PRO A 407 -7.50 -10.54 3.36
N ASP A 408 -8.80 -10.81 3.35
CA ASP A 408 -9.42 -11.85 2.53
C ASP A 408 -9.58 -11.46 1.04
N GLY A 409 -9.24 -10.22 0.69
CA GLY A 409 -9.32 -9.71 -0.66
C GLY A 409 -10.73 -9.47 -1.20
N GLN A 410 -11.77 -9.61 -0.37
CA GLN A 410 -13.15 -9.53 -0.82
C GLN A 410 -13.73 -8.12 -0.75
N LEU A 411 -13.43 -7.37 0.32
CA LEU A 411 -13.94 -6.03 0.52
C LEU A 411 -12.87 -4.98 0.26
N ALA A 412 -13.23 -3.96 -0.49
CA ALA A 412 -12.46 -2.74 -0.60
C ALA A 412 -13.16 -1.60 0.14
N PHE A 413 -12.38 -0.65 0.64
CA PHE A 413 -12.84 0.56 1.30
C PHE A 413 -12.23 1.75 0.58
N LEU A 414 -13.00 2.79 0.35
CA LEU A 414 -12.55 4.07 -0.22
C LEU A 414 -13.35 5.23 0.34
N SER A 415 -12.89 6.44 0.08
CA SER A 415 -13.61 7.67 0.42
C SER A 415 -14.16 8.34 -0.84
N SER A 416 -15.39 8.86 -0.75
CA SER A 416 -16.09 9.44 -1.89
C SER A 416 -17.08 10.53 -1.45
N THR A 417 -17.29 11.53 -2.33
CA THR A 417 -18.26 12.62 -2.17
C THR A 417 -19.63 12.29 -2.76
N ARG A 418 -20.16 11.09 -2.52
CA ARG A 418 -21.45 10.65 -3.08
C ARG A 418 -22.61 11.42 -2.46
N LYS A 419 -23.71 11.58 -3.25
CA LYS A 419 -24.92 12.30 -2.82
C LYS A 419 -25.66 11.64 -1.65
N ASP A 420 -25.45 10.36 -1.41
CA ASP A 420 -26.00 9.58 -0.30
C ASP A 420 -25.10 9.60 0.95
N GLY A 421 -24.07 10.45 0.97
CA GLY A 421 -23.16 10.65 2.08
C GLY A 421 -23.72 11.53 3.20
N PHE A 422 -22.95 11.60 4.30
CA PHE A 422 -23.28 12.42 5.48
C PHE A 422 -22.70 13.84 5.38
N GLY A 423 -21.63 14.03 4.61
CA GLY A 423 -20.94 15.31 4.54
C GLY A 423 -20.03 15.48 3.33
N ASP A 424 -18.78 15.79 3.57
CA ASP A 424 -17.77 16.04 2.53
C ASP A 424 -17.32 14.71 1.91
N LEU A 425 -16.25 14.11 2.41
CA LEU A 425 -15.80 12.78 2.00
C LEU A 425 -16.29 11.74 3.01
N ASP A 426 -17.05 10.76 2.56
CA ASP A 426 -17.49 9.64 3.38
C ASP A 426 -16.78 8.34 3.00
N MET A 427 -16.58 7.47 3.97
CA MET A 427 -16.04 6.14 3.72
C MET A 427 -17.13 5.15 3.32
N TYR A 428 -16.86 4.38 2.27
CA TYR A 428 -17.69 3.32 1.72
C TYR A 428 -16.92 2.00 1.67
N SER A 429 -17.64 0.89 1.66
CA SER A 429 -17.10 -0.43 1.34
C SER A 429 -17.87 -1.06 0.19
N PHE A 430 -17.19 -1.85 -0.62
CA PHE A 430 -17.79 -2.60 -1.72
C PHE A 430 -17.07 -3.93 -1.93
N GLU A 431 -17.75 -4.89 -2.55
CA GLU A 431 -17.15 -6.15 -2.95
C GLU A 431 -16.20 -5.91 -4.13
N LEU A 432 -14.92 -6.26 -3.96
CA LEU A 432 -13.91 -6.16 -5.00
C LEU A 432 -14.08 -7.31 -6.00
N TYR A 433 -14.16 -6.99 -7.30
CA TYR A 433 -14.35 -8.02 -8.31
C TYR A 433 -13.10 -8.91 -8.50
N PRO A 434 -13.26 -10.19 -8.89
CA PRO A 434 -12.19 -11.19 -8.79
C PRO A 434 -10.88 -10.86 -9.54
N ALA A 435 -10.95 -10.17 -10.69
CA ALA A 435 -9.76 -9.91 -11.52
C ALA A 435 -8.72 -8.99 -10.84
N VAL A 436 -9.15 -8.16 -9.90
CA VAL A 436 -8.26 -7.22 -9.17
C VAL A 436 -8.11 -7.57 -7.69
N ARG A 437 -8.54 -8.75 -7.27
CA ARG A 437 -8.34 -9.21 -5.90
C ARG A 437 -6.89 -9.58 -5.64
N PRO A 438 -6.38 -9.31 -4.43
CA PRO A 438 -5.09 -9.81 -3.96
C PRO A 438 -5.19 -11.31 -3.63
N SER A 439 -4.08 -11.90 -3.19
CA SER A 439 -4.11 -13.23 -2.59
C SER A 439 -4.77 -13.18 -1.21
N VAL A 440 -5.60 -14.16 -0.91
CA VAL A 440 -6.25 -14.27 0.41
C VAL A 440 -5.20 -14.46 1.50
N VAL A 441 -5.30 -13.67 2.55
CA VAL A 441 -4.41 -13.73 3.71
C VAL A 441 -5.20 -14.14 4.95
N SER A 442 -4.69 -15.14 5.63
CA SER A 442 -5.06 -15.48 7.00
C SER A 442 -3.96 -15.04 7.97
N TYR A 443 -4.12 -15.30 9.25
CA TYR A 443 -3.11 -14.94 10.24
C TYR A 443 -2.96 -16.00 11.32
N VAL A 444 -1.73 -16.07 11.83
CA VAL A 444 -1.35 -16.92 12.97
C VAL A 444 -1.22 -16.03 14.20
N LYS A 445 -1.89 -16.40 15.28
CA LYS A 445 -1.64 -15.84 16.62
C LYS A 445 -0.85 -16.84 17.44
N GLY A 446 0.33 -16.44 17.90
CA GLY A 446 1.18 -17.28 18.72
C GLY A 446 1.46 -16.64 20.07
N VAL A 447 1.75 -17.52 21.05
CA VAL A 447 2.29 -17.10 22.35
C VAL A 447 3.52 -17.96 22.64
N VAL A 448 4.62 -17.32 23.02
CA VAL A 448 5.85 -18.00 23.43
C VAL A 448 5.93 -17.98 24.94
N VAL A 449 6.10 -19.16 25.53
CA VAL A 449 6.19 -19.32 26.99
C VAL A 449 7.33 -20.28 27.38
N ASP A 450 7.85 -20.07 28.56
CA ASP A 450 8.70 -21.06 29.23
C ASP A 450 7.87 -22.30 29.58
N ASP A 451 8.28 -23.47 29.13
CA ASP A 451 7.52 -24.73 29.30
C ASP A 451 7.29 -25.12 30.76
N LYS A 452 8.24 -24.81 31.63
CA LYS A 452 8.19 -25.19 33.05
C LYS A 452 7.38 -24.22 33.90
N THR A 453 7.54 -22.91 33.66
CA THR A 453 6.93 -21.86 34.49
C THR A 453 5.65 -21.28 33.90
N GLY A 454 5.41 -21.44 32.60
CA GLY A 454 4.33 -20.79 31.86
C GLY A 454 4.53 -19.30 31.64
N ASN A 455 5.66 -18.73 32.09
CA ASN A 455 5.92 -17.29 31.92
C ASN A 455 6.10 -16.92 30.44
N PRO A 456 5.58 -15.75 30.00
CA PRO A 456 5.79 -15.28 28.65
C PRO A 456 7.26 -15.00 28.37
N LEU A 457 7.68 -15.28 27.14
CA LEU A 457 9.06 -15.09 26.70
C LEU A 457 9.10 -14.19 25.46
N GLN A 458 9.99 -13.21 25.47
CA GLN A 458 10.44 -12.55 24.25
C GLN A 458 11.41 -13.49 23.53
N ALA A 459 11.05 -13.96 22.35
CA ALA A 459 11.82 -14.90 21.56
C ALA A 459 11.72 -14.56 20.08
N LYS A 460 12.77 -14.82 19.31
CA LYS A 460 12.75 -14.68 17.85
C LYS A 460 11.89 -15.80 17.27
N PHE A 461 10.99 -15.45 16.35
CA PHE A 461 10.27 -16.41 15.52
C PHE A 461 10.54 -16.17 14.05
N GLU A 462 10.51 -17.22 13.26
CA GLU A 462 10.67 -17.20 11.81
C GLU A 462 9.65 -18.16 11.19
N ILE A 463 8.95 -17.68 10.17
CA ILE A 463 8.02 -18.47 9.38
C ILE A 463 8.57 -18.61 7.98
N VAL A 464 8.66 -19.85 7.52
CA VAL A 464 9.24 -20.21 6.22
C VAL A 464 8.18 -20.90 5.36
N ASP A 465 8.00 -20.46 4.14
CA ASP A 465 7.18 -21.15 3.13
C ASP A 465 7.89 -22.44 2.73
N VAL A 466 7.25 -23.57 2.92
CA VAL A 466 7.85 -24.92 2.75
C VAL A 466 8.29 -25.13 1.30
N ARG A 467 7.47 -24.69 0.34
CA ARG A 467 7.72 -24.94 -1.08
C ARG A 467 8.89 -24.11 -1.61
N SER A 468 8.96 -22.85 -1.24
CA SER A 468 10.02 -21.94 -1.74
C SER A 468 11.28 -21.96 -0.87
N GLY A 469 11.18 -22.40 0.38
CA GLY A 469 12.25 -22.32 1.38
C GLY A 469 12.57 -20.90 1.85
N LEU A 470 11.75 -19.91 1.45
CA LEU A 470 11.95 -18.50 1.80
C LEU A 470 11.33 -18.17 3.15
N THR A 471 12.05 -17.42 3.98
CA THR A 471 11.49 -16.81 5.18
C THR A 471 10.51 -15.71 4.76
N VAL A 472 9.22 -15.94 5.07
CA VAL A 472 8.14 -14.99 4.77
C VAL A 472 7.90 -14.00 5.88
N MET A 473 8.30 -14.34 7.11
CA MET A 473 8.24 -13.46 8.27
C MET A 473 9.32 -13.81 9.29
N SER A 474 9.93 -12.81 9.90
CA SER A 474 10.89 -12.96 10.99
C SER A 474 10.78 -11.74 11.91
N ASP A 475 10.44 -11.98 13.18
CA ASP A 475 10.27 -10.94 14.18
C ASP A 475 10.50 -11.54 15.60
N VAL A 476 10.24 -10.75 16.64
CA VAL A 476 10.31 -11.18 18.04
C VAL A 476 8.94 -11.08 18.70
N SER A 477 8.62 -12.04 19.56
CA SER A 477 7.39 -12.01 20.35
C SER A 477 7.40 -10.89 21.39
N ASP A 478 6.23 -10.41 21.78
CA ASP A 478 6.05 -9.34 22.77
C ASP A 478 6.71 -9.70 24.12
N LYS A 479 7.41 -8.74 24.71
CA LYS A 479 8.16 -8.96 25.95
C LYS A 479 7.27 -9.27 27.17
N LYS A 480 6.06 -8.66 27.23
CA LYS A 480 5.18 -8.75 28.39
C LYS A 480 4.25 -9.96 28.33
N LYS A 481 3.74 -10.26 27.13
CA LYS A 481 2.73 -11.31 26.91
C LYS A 481 3.24 -12.50 26.12
N GLY A 482 4.43 -12.40 25.50
CA GLY A 482 4.99 -13.44 24.64
C GLY A 482 4.23 -13.59 23.31
N GLU A 483 3.29 -12.70 23.01
CA GLU A 483 2.41 -12.77 21.85
C GLU A 483 3.17 -12.41 20.56
N PHE A 484 2.77 -13.04 19.46
CA PHE A 484 3.11 -12.63 18.11
C PHE A 484 1.94 -12.85 17.16
N LEU A 485 1.93 -12.09 16.06
CA LEU A 485 0.98 -12.24 14.98
C LEU A 485 1.74 -12.27 13.65
N ALA A 486 1.36 -13.17 12.75
CA ALA A 486 1.92 -13.28 11.41
C ALA A 486 0.81 -13.38 10.38
N CYS A 487 0.88 -12.54 9.34
CA CYS A 487 0.00 -12.61 8.17
C CYS A 487 0.59 -13.57 7.15
N LEU A 488 -0.21 -14.51 6.66
CA LEU A 488 0.24 -15.57 5.77
C LEU A 488 -0.77 -15.80 4.64
N THR A 489 -0.26 -15.94 3.42
CA THR A 489 -1.09 -16.32 2.28
C THR A 489 -1.71 -17.69 2.50
N THR A 490 -3.00 -17.83 2.24
CA THR A 490 -3.73 -19.09 2.44
C THR A 490 -3.37 -20.15 1.41
N GLY A 491 -3.73 -21.40 1.68
CA GLY A 491 -3.48 -22.54 0.79
C GLY A 491 -2.01 -22.94 0.66
N LYS A 492 -1.15 -22.49 1.59
CA LYS A 492 0.26 -22.83 1.63
C LYS A 492 0.64 -23.51 2.95
N GLU A 493 1.74 -24.24 2.90
CA GLU A 493 2.34 -24.92 4.03
C GLU A 493 3.52 -24.13 4.58
N TYR A 494 3.58 -23.99 5.90
CA TYR A 494 4.57 -23.18 6.58
C TYR A 494 5.26 -23.93 7.71
N MET A 495 6.53 -23.59 7.91
CA MET A 495 7.32 -23.98 9.08
C MET A 495 7.46 -22.77 10.02
N LEU A 496 7.14 -22.96 11.29
CA LEU A 496 7.44 -22.01 12.36
C LEU A 496 8.68 -22.49 13.12
N ASN A 497 9.65 -21.61 13.31
CA ASN A 497 10.77 -21.81 14.21
C ASN A 497 10.78 -20.70 15.25
N VAL A 498 10.85 -21.05 16.53
CA VAL A 498 10.99 -20.11 17.64
C VAL A 498 12.28 -20.38 18.39
N SER A 499 13.08 -19.37 18.63
CA SER A 499 14.39 -19.49 19.26
C SER A 499 14.65 -18.38 20.28
N LYS A 500 15.32 -18.75 21.38
CA LYS A 500 15.75 -17.81 22.41
C LYS A 500 17.06 -18.36 23.05
N GLU A 501 17.99 -17.46 23.35
CA GLU A 501 19.21 -17.79 24.05
C GLU A 501 18.89 -18.45 25.41
N GLY A 502 19.59 -19.55 25.74
CA GLY A 502 19.35 -20.33 26.94
C GLY A 502 18.20 -21.34 26.86
N TYR A 503 17.55 -21.47 25.69
CA TYR A 503 16.47 -22.42 25.45
C TYR A 503 16.72 -23.30 24.22
N LEU A 504 16.10 -24.48 24.22
CA LEU A 504 15.95 -25.31 23.03
C LEU A 504 14.99 -24.61 22.06
N PHE A 505 15.24 -24.69 20.75
CA PHE A 505 14.31 -24.11 19.77
C PHE A 505 13.01 -24.93 19.70
N TYR A 506 11.92 -24.25 19.39
CA TYR A 506 10.63 -24.84 19.09
C TYR A 506 10.40 -24.83 17.58
N SER A 507 9.86 -25.92 17.07
CA SER A 507 9.53 -26.08 15.66
C SER A 507 8.09 -26.56 15.51
N ASP A 508 7.38 -26.02 14.54
CA ASP A 508 6.04 -26.46 14.15
C ASP A 508 5.86 -26.44 12.63
N TYR A 509 4.89 -27.21 12.16
CA TYR A 509 4.49 -27.29 10.76
C TYR A 509 2.99 -27.19 10.68
N PHE A 510 2.48 -26.32 9.81
CA PHE A 510 1.05 -26.12 9.67
C PHE A 510 0.66 -25.68 8.24
N ASN A 511 -0.57 -25.99 7.87
CA ASN A 511 -1.19 -25.49 6.65
C ASN A 511 -2.09 -24.30 7.02
N CYS A 512 -1.89 -23.16 6.34
CA CYS A 512 -2.73 -21.99 6.52
C CYS A 512 -4.02 -22.17 5.72
N SER A 513 -5.15 -22.32 6.42
CA SER A 513 -6.46 -22.46 5.80
C SER A 513 -6.98 -21.14 5.22
N ASP A 514 -8.00 -21.22 4.35
CA ASP A 514 -8.62 -20.06 3.69
C ASP A 514 -9.52 -19.22 4.61
N VAL A 515 -9.46 -19.45 5.91
CA VAL A 515 -10.31 -18.77 6.88
C VAL A 515 -9.60 -17.57 7.50
N THR A 516 -10.25 -16.42 7.49
CA THR A 516 -9.67 -15.12 7.86
C THR A 516 -10.26 -14.51 9.13
N ASP A 517 -11.25 -15.15 9.77
CA ASP A 517 -11.84 -14.65 11.00
C ASP A 517 -11.09 -15.10 12.27
N GLU A 518 -11.33 -14.42 13.40
CA GLU A 518 -10.61 -14.69 14.67
C GLU A 518 -10.93 -16.09 15.24
N GLN A 519 -12.05 -16.69 14.88
CA GLN A 519 -12.43 -18.03 15.35
C GLN A 519 -11.57 -19.09 14.65
N HIS A 520 -11.11 -18.79 13.46
CA HIS A 520 -10.34 -19.67 12.59
C HIS A 520 -8.86 -19.28 12.44
N ALA A 521 -8.39 -18.20 13.12
CA ALA A 521 -6.97 -17.90 13.20
C ALA A 521 -6.19 -19.11 13.73
N TYR A 522 -5.09 -19.46 13.08
CA TYR A 522 -4.25 -20.54 13.55
C TYR A 522 -3.59 -20.11 14.87
N LYS A 523 -3.85 -20.87 15.97
CA LYS A 523 -3.36 -20.53 17.31
C LYS A 523 -2.23 -21.46 17.69
N ILE A 524 -1.08 -20.90 18.09
CA ILE A 524 0.13 -21.65 18.48
C ILE A 524 0.53 -21.23 19.89
N ILE A 525 0.88 -22.24 20.71
CA ILE A 525 1.59 -22.02 21.98
C ILE A 525 2.96 -22.65 21.85
N ALA A 526 3.98 -21.82 21.60
CA ALA A 526 5.37 -22.26 21.52
C ALA A 526 5.96 -22.37 22.93
N ARG A 527 6.10 -23.60 23.44
CA ARG A 527 6.67 -23.89 24.74
C ARG A 527 8.17 -24.13 24.61
N LEU A 528 8.96 -23.18 25.07
CA LEU A 528 10.42 -23.31 25.03
C LEU A 528 10.94 -24.02 26.28
N LYS A 529 11.77 -25.04 26.07
CA LYS A 529 12.40 -25.83 27.12
C LYS A 529 13.85 -25.39 27.35
N GLN A 530 14.31 -25.43 28.57
CA GLN A 530 15.74 -25.25 28.87
C GLN A 530 16.53 -26.50 28.47
N PRO A 531 17.79 -26.36 28.03
CA PRO A 531 18.61 -27.49 27.59
C PRO A 531 19.18 -28.29 28.80
N VAL A 532 18.32 -29.01 29.52
CA VAL A 532 18.71 -29.87 30.64
C VAL A 532 18.81 -31.33 30.19
N ALA A 533 19.69 -32.09 30.82
CA ALA A 533 19.89 -33.52 30.51
C ALA A 533 18.55 -34.28 30.57
N GLY A 534 18.28 -35.08 29.57
CA GLY A 534 17.05 -35.85 29.44
C GLY A 534 15.95 -35.20 28.63
N GLU A 535 16.00 -33.87 28.39
CA GLU A 535 15.01 -33.19 27.57
C GLU A 535 15.09 -33.61 26.10
N THR A 536 13.90 -33.75 25.49
CA THR A 536 13.73 -34.19 24.09
C THR A 536 12.99 -33.13 23.32
N VAL A 537 13.44 -32.87 22.09
CA VAL A 537 12.80 -32.01 21.11
C VAL A 537 12.46 -32.82 19.88
N VAL A 538 11.18 -32.79 19.48
CA VAL A 538 10.73 -33.35 18.20
C VAL A 538 10.99 -32.31 17.12
N MET A 539 11.77 -32.72 16.11
CA MET A 539 12.03 -31.92 14.91
C MET A 539 10.91 -32.18 13.88
N LYS A 540 9.94 -31.30 13.79
CA LYS A 540 8.74 -31.53 12.99
C LYS A 540 8.95 -31.34 11.48
N ASN A 541 10.03 -30.67 11.09
CA ASN A 541 10.32 -30.33 9.70
C ASN A 541 11.52 -31.11 9.13
N ILE A 542 11.69 -32.36 9.53
CA ILE A 542 12.66 -33.27 8.95
C ILE A 542 11.92 -34.25 8.03
N PHE A 543 12.13 -34.11 6.74
CA PHE A 543 11.38 -34.83 5.71
C PHE A 543 12.26 -35.85 4.98
N PHE A 544 11.66 -37.01 4.72
CA PHE A 544 12.22 -38.10 3.93
C PHE A 544 11.18 -38.60 2.94
N ASP A 545 11.62 -39.13 1.82
CA ASP A 545 10.72 -39.90 0.95
C ASP A 545 10.31 -41.21 1.60
N ASN A 546 9.22 -41.80 1.10
CA ASN A 546 8.76 -43.10 1.60
C ASN A 546 9.87 -44.16 1.44
N ASN A 547 10.13 -44.89 2.53
CA ASN A 547 11.18 -45.91 2.63
C ASN A 547 12.60 -45.43 2.28
N LYS A 548 12.84 -44.11 2.29
CA LYS A 548 14.17 -43.51 2.09
C LYS A 548 14.67 -42.85 3.36
N TYR A 549 15.98 -42.60 3.39
CA TYR A 549 16.68 -41.91 4.48
C TYR A 549 17.52 -40.72 4.01
N ASP A 550 17.44 -40.36 2.70
CA ASP A 550 18.05 -39.16 2.20
C ASP A 550 17.22 -37.94 2.65
N LEU A 551 17.92 -36.95 3.23
CA LEU A 551 17.28 -35.71 3.68
C LEU A 551 16.76 -34.90 2.50
N LYS A 552 15.52 -34.47 2.58
CA LYS A 552 14.95 -33.54 1.60
C LYS A 552 15.44 -32.12 1.87
N THR A 553 15.48 -31.31 0.82
CA THR A 553 15.97 -29.91 0.89
C THR A 553 15.24 -29.07 1.93
N GLU A 554 13.95 -29.31 2.09
CA GLU A 554 13.06 -28.64 3.03
C GLU A 554 13.49 -28.85 4.51
N SER A 555 14.19 -29.98 4.79
CA SER A 555 14.70 -30.28 6.14
C SER A 555 15.87 -29.39 6.57
N PHE A 556 16.59 -28.79 5.62
CA PHE A 556 17.82 -28.06 5.94
C PHE A 556 17.56 -26.80 6.75
N SER A 557 16.40 -26.17 6.64
CA SER A 557 16.03 -25.01 7.45
C SER A 557 16.08 -25.36 8.95
N GLU A 558 15.42 -26.43 9.37
CA GLU A 558 15.40 -26.86 10.77
C GLU A 558 16.76 -27.43 11.24
N LEU A 559 17.43 -28.19 10.38
CA LEU A 559 18.77 -28.72 10.71
C LEU A 559 19.80 -27.60 10.92
N ASN A 560 19.72 -26.52 10.15
CA ASN A 560 20.59 -25.36 10.37
C ASN A 560 20.32 -24.66 11.72
N LYS A 561 19.08 -24.68 12.22
CA LYS A 561 18.77 -24.19 13.58
C LYS A 561 19.40 -25.07 14.65
N LEU A 562 19.35 -26.40 14.46
CA LEU A 562 20.04 -27.32 15.38
C LEU A 562 21.56 -27.11 15.34
N VAL A 563 22.15 -26.90 14.16
CA VAL A 563 23.57 -26.55 14.02
C VAL A 563 23.91 -25.27 14.78
N ALA A 564 23.09 -24.19 14.58
CA ALA A 564 23.29 -22.92 15.27
C ALA A 564 23.19 -23.06 16.80
N PHE A 565 22.19 -23.80 17.29
CA PHE A 565 22.03 -24.11 18.71
C PHE A 565 23.25 -24.87 19.26
N LEU A 566 23.71 -25.92 18.59
CA LEU A 566 24.88 -26.70 19.04
C LEU A 566 26.18 -25.89 18.98
N LYS A 567 26.33 -24.94 18.06
CA LYS A 567 27.49 -24.04 18.01
C LYS A 567 27.48 -23.03 19.15
N SER A 568 26.32 -22.48 19.50
CA SER A 568 26.19 -21.55 20.64
C SER A 568 26.26 -22.22 22.00
N SER A 569 25.99 -23.55 22.06
CA SER A 569 25.94 -24.35 23.29
C SER A 569 27.04 -25.42 23.29
N ALA A 570 28.32 -25.01 23.41
CA ALA A 570 29.49 -25.87 23.22
C ALA A 570 29.51 -27.12 24.10
N ASN A 571 28.93 -27.07 25.31
CA ASN A 571 28.92 -28.15 26.29
C ASN A 571 27.75 -29.13 26.10
N VAL A 572 26.81 -28.85 25.21
CA VAL A 572 25.67 -29.73 25.00
C VAL A 572 26.02 -30.86 24.03
N ALA A 573 25.73 -32.07 24.45
CA ALA A 573 25.77 -33.29 23.62
C ALA A 573 24.35 -33.81 23.40
N ILE A 574 24.08 -34.42 22.24
CA ILE A 574 22.75 -34.91 21.88
C ILE A 574 22.75 -36.33 21.34
N GLU A 575 21.63 -37.01 21.54
CA GLU A 575 21.29 -38.24 20.84
C GLU A 575 20.15 -37.96 19.84
N ILE A 576 20.38 -38.30 18.57
CA ILE A 576 19.40 -38.18 17.51
C ILE A 576 18.59 -39.48 17.46
N GLY A 577 17.29 -39.39 17.65
CA GLY A 577 16.34 -40.50 17.60
C GLY A 577 15.54 -40.52 16.31
N GLY A 578 15.52 -41.67 15.63
CA GLY A 578 14.63 -41.88 14.49
C GLY A 578 13.48 -42.81 14.86
N HIS A 579 12.27 -42.51 14.41
CA HIS A 579 11.06 -43.28 14.71
C HIS A 579 10.26 -43.55 13.43
N THR A 580 9.51 -44.64 13.44
CA THR A 580 8.50 -44.98 12.41
C THR A 580 7.12 -45.15 13.05
N ASP A 581 6.10 -45.26 12.25
CA ASP A 581 4.82 -45.84 12.65
C ASP A 581 4.92 -47.37 12.77
N ALA A 582 3.81 -47.99 13.14
CA ALA A 582 3.75 -49.46 13.36
C ALA A 582 3.47 -50.24 12.05
N VAL A 583 3.44 -49.61 10.89
CA VAL A 583 3.14 -50.28 9.61
C VAL A 583 4.41 -50.96 9.09
N GLY A 584 4.30 -52.24 8.68
CA GLY A 584 5.38 -53.01 8.08
C GLY A 584 6.18 -53.84 9.09
N ASP A 585 7.33 -54.39 8.63
CA ASP A 585 8.19 -55.26 9.43
C ASP A 585 8.95 -54.45 10.49
N ALA A 586 8.92 -54.92 11.75
CA ALA A 586 9.52 -54.22 12.88
C ALA A 586 11.05 -54.06 12.75
N LYS A 587 11.75 -55.08 12.20
CA LYS A 587 13.22 -55.02 12.02
C LYS A 587 13.59 -54.01 10.91
N LEU A 588 12.84 -54.02 9.81
CA LEU A 588 13.03 -53.02 8.74
C LEU A 588 12.77 -51.61 9.25
N ASN A 589 11.74 -51.41 10.05
CA ASN A 589 11.43 -50.12 10.68
C ASN A 589 12.57 -49.64 11.61
N VAL A 590 13.17 -50.50 12.40
CA VAL A 590 14.36 -50.14 13.21
C VAL A 590 15.51 -49.71 12.30
N THR A 591 15.82 -50.48 11.26
CA THR A 591 16.90 -50.16 10.32
C THR A 591 16.64 -48.85 9.59
N LEU A 592 15.40 -48.61 9.10
CA LEU A 592 15.04 -47.38 8.41
C LEU A 592 15.18 -46.17 9.35
N SER A 593 14.66 -46.25 10.56
CA SER A 593 14.73 -45.18 11.55
C SER A 593 16.17 -44.86 11.96
N GLU A 594 17.03 -45.90 12.08
CA GLU A 594 18.46 -45.72 12.36
C GLU A 594 19.18 -45.00 11.22
N ASN A 595 18.92 -45.41 9.96
CA ASN A 595 19.50 -44.75 8.79
C ASN A 595 19.06 -43.29 8.68
N ARG A 596 17.81 -42.96 9.01
CA ARG A 596 17.30 -41.56 9.04
C ARG A 596 18.03 -40.77 10.13
N ALA A 597 18.14 -41.27 11.34
CA ALA A 597 18.90 -40.63 12.42
C ALA A 597 20.38 -40.44 12.05
N LYS A 598 20.99 -41.43 11.35
CA LYS A 598 22.35 -41.34 10.84
C LYS A 598 22.51 -40.25 9.77
N SER A 599 21.53 -40.05 8.88
CA SER A 599 21.58 -38.99 7.89
C SER A 599 21.62 -37.61 8.56
N VAL A 600 20.82 -37.39 9.60
CA VAL A 600 20.87 -36.16 10.42
C VAL A 600 22.22 -36.02 11.11
N TYR A 601 22.73 -37.09 11.73
CA TYR A 601 24.06 -37.11 12.36
C TYR A 601 25.15 -36.69 11.36
N ASN A 602 25.18 -37.31 10.18
CA ASN A 602 26.17 -37.00 9.14
C ASN A 602 26.11 -35.53 8.72
N TYR A 603 24.88 -34.96 8.53
CA TYR A 603 24.70 -33.56 8.23
C TYR A 603 25.32 -32.65 9.32
N LEU A 604 25.05 -32.93 10.59
CA LEU A 604 25.59 -32.13 11.71
C LEU A 604 27.13 -32.19 11.75
N VAL A 605 27.72 -33.35 11.50
CA VAL A 605 29.19 -33.53 11.42
C VAL A 605 29.76 -32.73 10.24
N GLU A 606 29.13 -32.80 9.08
CA GLU A 606 29.50 -32.02 7.88
C GLU A 606 29.46 -30.49 8.15
N LYS A 607 28.50 -30.02 8.95
CA LYS A 607 28.39 -28.60 9.36
C LYS A 607 29.33 -28.21 10.50
N GLY A 608 30.24 -29.11 10.90
CA GLY A 608 31.33 -28.84 11.85
C GLY A 608 30.99 -29.08 13.33
N ILE A 609 29.93 -29.83 13.64
CA ILE A 609 29.66 -30.25 15.01
C ILE A 609 30.55 -31.47 15.33
N ALA A 610 31.28 -31.42 16.44
CA ALA A 610 32.18 -32.50 16.85
C ALA A 610 31.41 -33.84 17.05
N SER A 611 31.87 -34.91 16.41
CA SER A 611 31.23 -36.22 16.47
C SER A 611 31.16 -36.79 17.92
N THR A 612 32.06 -36.37 18.80
CA THR A 612 32.03 -36.72 20.24
C THR A 612 30.83 -36.17 20.99
N ARG A 613 30.17 -35.17 20.47
CA ARG A 613 28.96 -34.56 21.03
C ARG A 613 27.68 -35.18 20.49
N LEU A 614 27.78 -36.05 19.48
CA LEU A 614 26.66 -36.58 18.75
C LEU A 614 26.59 -38.11 18.89
N SER A 615 25.38 -38.64 19.03
CA SER A 615 25.08 -40.04 18.85
C SER A 615 23.74 -40.17 18.11
N PHE A 616 23.46 -41.33 17.54
CA PHE A 616 22.19 -41.59 16.86
C PHE A 616 21.68 -42.99 17.22
N LYS A 617 20.34 -43.14 17.16
CA LYS A 617 19.66 -44.40 17.41
C LYS A 617 18.35 -44.53 16.66
N GLY A 618 18.07 -45.69 16.09
CA GLY A 618 16.78 -46.04 15.55
C GLY A 618 15.91 -46.73 16.57
N PHE A 619 14.70 -46.26 16.76
CA PHE A 619 13.73 -46.84 17.69
C PHE A 619 12.63 -47.62 16.97
N GLY A 620 12.53 -47.55 15.61
CA GLY A 620 11.41 -48.09 14.87
C GLY A 620 10.08 -47.58 15.41
N SER A 621 9.12 -48.46 15.59
CA SER A 621 7.81 -48.16 16.20
C SER A 621 7.73 -48.38 17.73
N ALA A 622 8.87 -48.68 18.38
CA ALA A 622 8.87 -49.07 19.81
C ALA A 622 8.49 -47.92 20.76
N VAL A 623 8.68 -46.67 20.36
CA VAL A 623 8.39 -45.48 21.17
C VAL A 623 7.38 -44.61 20.43
N SER A 624 6.10 -45.01 20.46
CA SER A 624 5.01 -44.24 19.88
C SER A 624 4.62 -43.08 20.79
N ILE A 625 4.29 -41.91 20.22
CA ILE A 625 3.77 -40.73 20.92
C ILE A 625 2.30 -40.47 20.62
N ALA A 626 1.75 -41.17 19.63
CA ALA A 626 0.34 -41.06 19.22
C ALA A 626 -0.21 -42.42 18.80
N ASP A 627 -1.54 -42.50 18.59
CA ASP A 627 -2.22 -43.73 18.21
C ASP A 627 -1.90 -44.15 16.77
N ASN A 628 -1.33 -45.34 16.60
CA ASN A 628 -1.01 -45.92 15.29
C ASN A 628 -2.27 -46.37 14.48
N SER A 629 -3.45 -46.40 15.09
CA SER A 629 -4.69 -46.79 14.39
C SER A 629 -5.16 -45.68 13.42
N THR A 630 -4.84 -44.41 13.69
CA THR A 630 -5.19 -43.26 12.85
C THR A 630 -4.02 -42.83 11.98
N GLU A 631 -4.30 -42.22 10.81
CA GLU A 631 -3.24 -41.67 9.93
C GLU A 631 -2.52 -40.51 10.60
N GLU A 632 -3.27 -39.66 11.30
CA GLU A 632 -2.75 -38.51 12.03
C GLU A 632 -1.76 -38.97 13.13
N GLY A 633 -2.09 -40.03 13.85
CA GLY A 633 -1.23 -40.60 14.88
C GLY A 633 -0.01 -41.29 14.28
N ARG A 634 -0.15 -42.02 13.19
CA ARG A 634 0.99 -42.56 12.44
C ARG A 634 1.93 -41.46 11.93
N ALA A 635 1.39 -40.39 11.40
CA ALA A 635 2.18 -39.25 10.95
C ALA A 635 3.02 -38.65 12.10
N GLN A 636 2.43 -38.52 13.29
CA GLN A 636 3.17 -38.04 14.48
C GLN A 636 4.26 -39.05 14.94
N ASN A 637 4.03 -40.35 14.77
CA ASN A 637 5.01 -41.38 15.12
C ASN A 637 6.18 -41.42 14.13
N ARG A 638 6.00 -41.09 12.87
CA ARG A 638 7.08 -40.93 11.86
C ARG A 638 7.84 -39.62 12.11
N ARG A 639 8.72 -39.62 13.10
CA ARG A 639 9.42 -38.40 13.53
C ARG A 639 10.92 -38.61 13.69
N THR A 640 11.63 -37.49 13.67
CA THR A 640 13.01 -37.39 14.13
C THR A 640 13.05 -36.49 15.36
N GLU A 641 13.77 -36.85 16.38
CA GLU A 641 13.94 -36.08 17.60
C GLU A 641 15.41 -36.03 18.05
N PHE A 642 15.76 -35.09 18.89
CA PHE A 642 17.03 -35.15 19.62
C PHE A 642 16.80 -35.03 21.11
N LYS A 643 17.63 -35.73 21.87
CA LYS A 643 17.64 -35.76 23.34
C LYS A 643 18.94 -35.20 23.86
N ILE A 644 18.89 -34.31 24.84
CA ILE A 644 20.06 -33.78 25.54
C ILE A 644 20.67 -34.86 26.44
N LYS A 645 21.98 -35.03 26.37
CA LYS A 645 22.75 -35.99 27.19
C LYS A 645 23.39 -35.35 28.42
#